data_04fd595481f72de458c67071a038539a
#
_entry.id   04fd595481f72de458c67071a038539a
#
_cell.length_a   1.000
_cell.length_b   1.000
_cell.length_c   1.000
_cell.angle_alpha   90.00
_cell.angle_beta   90.00
_cell.angle_gamma   90.00
#
_symmetry.space_group_name_H-M   'P 1'
#
loop_
_entity.id
_entity.type
_entity.pdbx_description
1 polymer ?
#
loop_
_entity_poly.entity_id
_entity_poly.type
_entity_poly.pdbx_seq_one_letter_code
_entity_poly.pdbx_strand_id
1 'polypeptide(L)'
;MGIREDWNDKILVFDGGMGSLLQGAGLKPGELPETWNIKHPEVLVKIHEDYLNAGANIILSNTFGANRLKYNEAAEFNLDEIVDAAMKNARTAVEHCGRGYVALDLGPTGRLLKPMGDLDFEEAVSIYTEVVKAGVRGGADLILIETMSDTYELKAAVLAAKENSDLPIFATTIFDGKGKLLTGGTPKSVVALLEGLGVDALGINCGLGPVQMKPIVEELLRYASIPVVVNPNAGLPRSEGGKTVYDIDPPEFVEEMKGMLEMGVSAVGGCCGTTPEHIRLLAEMCKGRTRKPIEPKNDTLITSYVSVVEMGTDPVIIGERINPTGKSKFKQALRDHNLEYILREAITQQENGAAVLDVNVGLPEIDEVAMMREVVQELQAVTELPLQIDTTDTEAMEQALRIYNGKALINSVNGKQEVMDAVFPLVKHYGGTVVALTIDEEGIPATADGRMAIARKICAEAEKYGIQKKDIVIDALCMTISSEPTGALVTLETVRRVRQELGCNTILGVSNISFGLPQREIVNSNFFTMAMQSGLTAAIINPNSAAMMRSYYSYRALAALDEHCGDYIEQAARLAIPKAGAGGASGAGAAGSAGSGAPAAGAAGASGSADTGSQASGPEHQLTVSVERGLKEQAASAAGELLKTMDSLTVINSCMIPALDKVGKGFEAGTVFLPQLLMSAEAAKSAFEVIKNQMESSGEAGEKKDKIVLATVKGDIHDIGKNIVKVLLENYSYDVLDLGKDVAPEAIVEETIKNHVRLVGLSALMTTTVPSMEETIKQLR
;
A
#
# COMPACT_ATOMS: atom_id res chain seq x y z
N MET A 1 -36.94 9.33 -2.49
CA MET A 1 -35.63 9.97 -2.30
C MET A 1 -34.60 8.86 -2.16
N GLY A 2 -33.53 8.89 -2.94
CA GLY A 2 -32.46 7.92 -2.81
C GLY A 2 -31.47 8.33 -1.71
N ILE A 3 -30.62 7.41 -1.26
CA ILE A 3 -29.60 7.69 -0.23
C ILE A 3 -28.70 8.87 -0.62
N ARG A 4 -28.37 9.06 -1.91
CA ARG A 4 -27.57 10.18 -2.40
C ARG A 4 -28.20 11.55 -2.14
N GLU A 5 -29.53 11.66 -2.14
CA GLU A 5 -30.23 12.90 -1.83
C GLU A 5 -30.23 13.19 -0.32
N ASP A 6 -30.47 12.17 0.50
CA ASP A 6 -30.43 12.29 1.96
C ASP A 6 -29.03 12.55 2.51
N TRP A 7 -28.01 12.06 1.82
CA TRP A 7 -26.61 12.17 2.19
C TRP A 7 -26.06 13.62 2.14
N ASN A 8 -26.64 14.48 1.29
CA ASN A 8 -26.10 15.82 1.07
C ASN A 8 -26.21 16.75 2.29
N ASP A 9 -27.29 16.65 3.06
CA ASP A 9 -27.59 17.61 4.12
C ASP A 9 -27.68 17.01 5.53
N LYS A 10 -27.84 15.68 5.65
CA LYS A 10 -28.08 15.01 6.93
C LYS A 10 -26.84 14.28 7.42
N ILE A 11 -26.69 14.19 8.74
CA ILE A 11 -25.84 13.20 9.38
C ILE A 11 -26.58 11.87 9.30
N LEU A 12 -25.98 10.86 8.66
CA LEU A 12 -26.54 9.51 8.60
C LEU A 12 -26.13 8.71 9.84
N VAL A 13 -27.07 7.93 10.36
CA VAL A 13 -26.85 7.05 11.50
C VAL A 13 -26.91 5.61 10.99
N PHE A 14 -25.81 4.88 11.15
CA PHE A 14 -25.74 3.43 10.91
C PHE A 14 -26.31 2.67 12.11
N ASP A 15 -26.57 1.39 11.92
CA ASP A 15 -26.89 0.45 12.99
C ASP A 15 -25.68 0.16 13.88
N GLY A 16 -25.75 -0.91 14.66
CA GLY A 16 -24.72 -1.31 15.61
C GLY A 16 -24.34 -2.78 15.47
N GLY A 17 -23.77 -3.34 16.54
CA GLY A 17 -23.18 -4.66 16.55
C GLY A 17 -24.14 -5.80 16.28
N MET A 18 -24.19 -6.35 15.08
CA MET A 18 -24.96 -7.54 14.71
C MET A 18 -24.47 -8.78 15.45
N GLY A 19 -23.17 -9.10 15.39
CA GLY A 19 -22.60 -10.31 15.95
C GLY A 19 -22.81 -10.42 17.46
N SER A 20 -22.69 -9.33 18.22
CA SER A 20 -22.92 -9.32 19.66
C SER A 20 -24.38 -9.58 20.04
N LEU A 21 -25.34 -9.09 19.23
CA LEU A 21 -26.77 -9.36 19.45
C LEU A 21 -27.13 -10.81 19.08
N LEU A 22 -26.56 -11.37 18.04
CA LEU A 22 -26.75 -12.77 17.66
C LEU A 22 -26.19 -13.71 18.77
N GLN A 23 -25.03 -13.41 19.35
CA GLN A 23 -24.53 -14.14 20.51
C GLN A 23 -25.47 -14.07 21.71
N GLY A 24 -26.05 -12.88 21.97
CA GLY A 24 -27.07 -12.70 22.97
C GLY A 24 -28.35 -13.50 22.70
N ALA A 25 -28.70 -13.70 21.44
CA ALA A 25 -29.83 -14.50 20.97
C ALA A 25 -29.55 -16.03 20.95
N GLY A 26 -28.28 -16.47 21.17
CA GLY A 26 -27.93 -17.87 21.27
C GLY A 26 -27.00 -18.41 20.18
N LEU A 27 -26.40 -17.56 19.34
CA LEU A 27 -25.36 -17.95 18.40
C LEU A 27 -24.19 -18.58 19.16
N LYS A 28 -23.83 -19.80 18.80
CA LYS A 28 -22.79 -20.57 19.49
C LYS A 28 -21.39 -20.20 18.99
N PRO A 29 -20.36 -20.33 19.83
CA PRO A 29 -18.97 -20.23 19.38
C PRO A 29 -18.68 -21.18 18.21
N GLY A 30 -18.08 -20.65 17.15
CA GLY A 30 -17.77 -21.43 15.94
C GLY A 30 -18.92 -21.60 14.94
N GLU A 31 -20.12 -21.09 15.24
CA GLU A 31 -21.21 -21.01 14.27
C GLU A 31 -21.07 -19.74 13.41
N LEU A 32 -21.26 -19.89 12.11
CA LEU A 32 -21.16 -18.76 11.18
C LEU A 32 -22.42 -17.88 11.29
N PRO A 33 -22.29 -16.59 11.64
CA PRO A 33 -23.43 -15.68 11.84
C PRO A 33 -24.35 -15.60 10.62
N GLU A 34 -23.78 -15.68 9.42
CA GLU A 34 -24.55 -15.54 8.19
C GLU A 34 -25.49 -16.71 7.93
N THR A 35 -25.26 -17.90 8.52
CA THR A 35 -26.18 -19.06 8.40
C THR A 35 -27.52 -18.77 9.11
N TRP A 36 -27.55 -17.85 10.06
CA TRP A 36 -28.75 -17.44 10.76
C TRP A 36 -29.73 -16.69 9.86
N ASN A 37 -29.26 -16.12 8.74
CA ASN A 37 -30.15 -15.54 7.72
C ASN A 37 -31.20 -16.55 7.24
N ILE A 38 -30.84 -17.82 7.20
CA ILE A 38 -31.72 -18.91 6.76
C ILE A 38 -32.33 -19.67 7.94
N LYS A 39 -31.52 -19.96 8.99
CA LYS A 39 -31.97 -20.76 10.15
C LYS A 39 -32.88 -20.00 11.11
N HIS A 40 -32.63 -18.71 11.29
CA HIS A 40 -33.34 -17.87 12.26
C HIS A 40 -33.72 -16.49 11.66
N PRO A 41 -34.38 -16.44 10.49
CA PRO A 41 -34.69 -15.18 9.80
C PRO A 41 -35.49 -14.21 10.69
N GLU A 42 -36.38 -14.72 11.56
CA GLU A 42 -37.15 -13.91 12.48
C GLU A 42 -36.28 -13.15 13.50
N VAL A 43 -35.13 -13.71 13.88
CA VAL A 43 -34.18 -13.04 14.79
C VAL A 43 -33.49 -11.89 14.07
N LEU A 44 -33.04 -12.14 12.82
CA LEU A 44 -32.38 -11.11 12.00
C LEU A 44 -33.35 -9.95 11.70
N VAL A 45 -34.57 -10.25 11.24
CA VAL A 45 -35.61 -9.23 11.00
C VAL A 45 -35.85 -8.40 12.26
N LYS A 46 -35.98 -9.05 13.42
CA LYS A 46 -36.18 -8.36 14.70
C LYS A 46 -35.02 -7.43 15.07
N ILE A 47 -33.78 -7.86 14.90
CA ILE A 47 -32.59 -7.02 15.17
C ILE A 47 -32.57 -5.80 14.25
N HIS A 48 -32.81 -5.98 12.96
CA HIS A 48 -32.90 -4.87 12.01
C HIS A 48 -34.03 -3.89 12.34
N GLU A 49 -35.22 -4.39 12.72
CA GLU A 49 -36.35 -3.56 13.19
C GLU A 49 -35.98 -2.77 14.45
N ASP A 50 -35.29 -3.39 15.39
CA ASP A 50 -34.86 -2.74 16.65
C ASP A 50 -33.90 -1.57 16.38
N TYR A 51 -32.95 -1.72 15.45
CA TYR A 51 -32.07 -0.64 15.04
C TYR A 51 -32.82 0.46 14.25
N LEU A 52 -33.69 0.11 13.31
CA LEU A 52 -34.51 1.08 12.58
C LEU A 52 -35.41 1.88 13.53
N ASN A 53 -36.06 1.20 14.51
CA ASN A 53 -36.89 1.84 15.52
C ASN A 53 -36.06 2.69 16.51
N ALA A 54 -34.81 2.33 16.76
CA ALA A 54 -33.86 3.13 17.50
C ALA A 54 -33.44 4.42 16.76
N GLY A 55 -33.67 4.49 15.46
CA GLY A 55 -33.40 5.70 14.66
C GLY A 55 -32.31 5.56 13.62
N ALA A 56 -31.75 4.38 13.42
CA ALA A 56 -30.81 4.14 12.34
C ALA A 56 -31.41 4.53 10.96
N ASN A 57 -30.61 5.13 10.12
CA ASN A 57 -30.94 5.41 8.72
C ASN A 57 -30.50 4.29 7.80
N ILE A 58 -29.41 3.60 8.15
CA ILE A 58 -28.79 2.53 7.36
C ILE A 58 -28.66 1.32 8.28
N ILE A 59 -29.09 0.16 7.79
CA ILE A 59 -28.84 -1.14 8.41
C ILE A 59 -27.97 -1.98 7.48
N LEU A 60 -27.07 -2.78 8.07
CA LEU A 60 -26.17 -3.65 7.36
C LEU A 60 -26.80 -5.04 7.18
N SER A 61 -26.76 -5.57 5.96
CA SER A 61 -27.11 -6.96 5.74
C SER A 61 -26.13 -7.86 6.52
N ASN A 62 -26.63 -8.95 7.10
CA ASN A 62 -25.76 -9.88 7.83
C ASN A 62 -24.94 -10.74 6.83
N THR A 63 -24.00 -10.10 6.10
CA THR A 63 -23.17 -10.68 5.04
C THR A 63 -21.69 -10.40 5.20
N PHE A 64 -21.26 -9.87 6.35
CA PHE A 64 -19.86 -9.49 6.63
C PHE A 64 -18.85 -10.56 6.24
N GLY A 65 -19.09 -11.81 6.60
CA GLY A 65 -18.20 -12.92 6.26
C GLY A 65 -18.66 -13.75 5.07
N ALA A 66 -19.68 -13.31 4.33
CA ALA A 66 -20.21 -14.07 3.19
C ALA A 66 -19.27 -14.02 1.99
N ASN A 67 -18.55 -15.08 1.75
CA ASN A 67 -17.71 -15.26 0.56
C ASN A 67 -17.52 -16.74 0.21
N ARG A 68 -17.15 -17.05 -1.03
CA ARG A 68 -17.01 -18.46 -1.50
C ARG A 68 -15.90 -19.24 -0.79
N LEU A 69 -14.97 -18.59 -0.08
CA LEU A 69 -13.94 -19.32 0.69
C LEU A 69 -14.54 -19.96 1.94
N LYS A 70 -15.62 -19.36 2.50
CA LYS A 70 -16.40 -19.91 3.62
C LYS A 70 -17.56 -20.77 3.14
N TYR A 71 -18.30 -20.31 2.13
CA TYR A 71 -19.51 -20.95 1.60
C TYR A 71 -19.19 -21.67 0.30
N ASN A 72 -18.29 -22.67 0.39
CA ASN A 72 -17.87 -23.55 -0.69
C ASN A 72 -18.81 -24.78 -0.82
N GLU A 73 -18.50 -25.70 -1.73
CA GLU A 73 -19.30 -26.91 -2.00
C GLU A 73 -19.52 -27.82 -0.76
N ALA A 74 -18.67 -27.71 0.28
CA ALA A 74 -18.81 -28.47 1.53
C ALA A 74 -19.67 -27.76 2.58
N ALA A 75 -20.04 -26.50 2.35
CA ALA A 75 -20.89 -25.73 3.27
C ALA A 75 -22.35 -26.21 3.23
N GLU A 76 -23.08 -26.04 4.35
CA GLU A 76 -24.50 -26.39 4.46
C GLU A 76 -25.39 -25.59 3.50
N PHE A 77 -25.02 -24.32 3.24
CA PHE A 77 -25.70 -23.40 2.33
C PHE A 77 -24.70 -22.81 1.36
N ASN A 78 -25.11 -22.56 0.12
CA ASN A 78 -24.26 -21.86 -0.84
C ASN A 78 -24.30 -20.32 -0.63
N LEU A 79 -23.35 -19.62 -1.26
CA LEU A 79 -23.19 -18.19 -1.09
C LEU A 79 -24.44 -17.39 -1.52
N ASP A 80 -25.05 -17.74 -2.65
CA ASP A 80 -26.26 -17.05 -3.16
C ASP A 80 -27.44 -17.19 -2.18
N GLU A 81 -27.67 -18.40 -1.62
CA GLU A 81 -28.70 -18.63 -0.61
C GLU A 81 -28.51 -17.77 0.64
N ILE A 82 -27.27 -17.63 1.10
CA ILE A 82 -26.91 -16.79 2.26
C ILE A 82 -27.20 -15.33 1.98
N VAL A 83 -26.70 -14.79 0.86
CA VAL A 83 -26.84 -13.37 0.52
C VAL A 83 -28.31 -13.01 0.21
N ASP A 84 -29.00 -13.84 -0.57
CA ASP A 84 -30.43 -13.61 -0.88
C ASP A 84 -31.28 -13.63 0.38
N ALA A 85 -31.02 -14.54 1.34
CA ALA A 85 -31.73 -14.56 2.63
C ALA A 85 -31.42 -13.32 3.48
N ALA A 86 -30.14 -12.92 3.55
CA ALA A 86 -29.72 -11.72 4.28
C ALA A 86 -30.41 -10.45 3.76
N MET A 87 -30.37 -10.25 2.45
CA MET A 87 -31.01 -9.11 1.80
C MET A 87 -32.52 -9.12 2.00
N LYS A 88 -33.17 -10.27 1.89
CA LYS A 88 -34.60 -10.44 2.15
C LYS A 88 -34.96 -10.05 3.59
N ASN A 89 -34.19 -10.50 4.58
CA ASN A 89 -34.45 -10.19 5.99
C ASN A 89 -34.32 -8.68 6.25
N ALA A 90 -33.26 -8.03 5.76
CA ALA A 90 -33.06 -6.60 5.91
C ALA A 90 -34.15 -5.79 5.20
N ARG A 91 -34.55 -6.17 3.97
CA ARG A 91 -35.65 -5.55 3.24
C ARG A 91 -37.00 -5.71 3.96
N THR A 92 -37.26 -6.88 4.51
CA THR A 92 -38.48 -7.11 5.30
C THR A 92 -38.56 -6.15 6.50
N ALA A 93 -37.46 -5.94 7.20
CA ALA A 93 -37.41 -4.99 8.33
C ALA A 93 -37.67 -3.54 7.87
N VAL A 94 -37.06 -3.12 6.73
CA VAL A 94 -37.29 -1.79 6.14
C VAL A 94 -38.77 -1.61 5.73
N GLU A 95 -39.39 -2.61 5.12
CA GLU A 95 -40.79 -2.61 4.74
C GLU A 95 -41.70 -2.50 5.96
N HIS A 96 -41.44 -3.27 7.03
CA HIS A 96 -42.23 -3.21 8.27
C HIS A 96 -42.12 -1.86 8.98
N CYS A 97 -40.92 -1.27 9.02
CA CYS A 97 -40.69 0.02 9.65
C CYS A 97 -41.08 1.22 8.77
N GLY A 98 -41.25 1.01 7.45
CA GLY A 98 -41.53 2.04 6.47
C GLY A 98 -40.45 3.09 6.28
N ARG A 99 -39.15 2.75 6.65
CA ARG A 99 -38.01 3.66 6.61
C ARG A 99 -36.69 2.87 6.62
N GLY A 100 -35.62 3.52 6.16
CA GLY A 100 -34.26 3.03 6.21
C GLY A 100 -33.71 2.60 4.86
N TYR A 101 -32.40 2.44 4.80
CA TYR A 101 -31.62 1.95 3.66
C TYR A 101 -30.93 0.65 4.06
N VAL A 102 -30.75 -0.24 3.10
CA VAL A 102 -30.00 -1.50 3.29
C VAL A 102 -28.65 -1.39 2.64
N ALA A 103 -27.59 -1.48 3.45
CA ALA A 103 -26.23 -1.61 2.97
C ALA A 103 -25.89 -3.10 2.75
N LEU A 104 -25.38 -3.44 1.55
CA LEU A 104 -24.69 -4.70 1.36
C LEU A 104 -23.37 -4.63 2.11
N ASP A 105 -23.19 -5.48 3.09
CA ASP A 105 -22.05 -5.50 3.98
C ASP A 105 -20.97 -6.47 3.47
N LEU A 106 -19.76 -5.96 3.19
CA LEU A 106 -18.60 -6.68 2.68
C LEU A 106 -17.44 -6.56 3.66
N GLY A 107 -17.12 -7.64 4.37
CA GLY A 107 -15.93 -7.74 5.20
C GLY A 107 -14.74 -8.39 4.49
N PRO A 108 -13.58 -8.49 5.17
CA PRO A 108 -12.38 -9.10 4.59
C PRO A 108 -12.54 -10.61 4.36
N THR A 109 -11.83 -11.13 3.36
CA THR A 109 -11.81 -12.57 3.03
C THR A 109 -11.15 -13.42 4.12
N GLY A 110 -10.30 -12.78 4.95
CA GLY A 110 -9.49 -13.45 5.95
C GLY A 110 -8.19 -14.04 5.37
N ARG A 111 -7.82 -13.67 4.14
CA ARG A 111 -6.56 -14.07 3.49
C ARG A 111 -5.80 -12.86 3.01
N LEU A 112 -4.48 -12.91 3.08
CA LEU A 112 -3.62 -11.89 2.46
C LEU A 112 -3.43 -12.18 0.97
N LEU A 113 -3.39 -11.10 0.19
CA LEU A 113 -3.11 -11.16 -1.23
C LEU A 113 -1.61 -11.32 -1.49
N LYS A 114 -1.25 -11.92 -2.64
CA LYS A 114 0.15 -11.98 -3.10
C LYS A 114 0.73 -10.55 -3.26
N PRO A 115 2.01 -10.34 -2.93
CA PRO A 115 3.03 -11.34 -2.57
C PRO A 115 3.04 -11.72 -1.08
N MET A 116 2.26 -11.06 -0.22
CA MET A 116 2.28 -11.27 1.23
C MET A 116 1.53 -12.54 1.68
N GLY A 117 0.58 -12.99 0.90
CA GLY A 117 -0.21 -14.19 1.12
C GLY A 117 -0.28 -15.06 -0.11
N ASP A 118 -1.31 -15.89 -0.17
CA ASP A 118 -1.50 -16.86 -1.23
C ASP A 118 -2.66 -16.51 -2.19
N LEU A 119 -3.50 -15.52 -1.85
CA LEU A 119 -4.65 -15.12 -2.66
C LEU A 119 -4.20 -14.21 -3.82
N ASP A 120 -4.60 -14.56 -5.04
CA ASP A 120 -4.39 -13.70 -6.21
C ASP A 120 -5.32 -12.50 -6.21
N PHE A 121 -4.87 -11.36 -6.75
CA PHE A 121 -5.65 -10.13 -6.78
C PHE A 121 -6.96 -10.29 -7.57
N GLU A 122 -6.89 -10.89 -8.76
CA GLU A 122 -8.09 -11.10 -9.59
C GLU A 122 -9.04 -12.14 -8.97
N GLU A 123 -8.50 -13.11 -8.24
CA GLU A 123 -9.32 -14.03 -7.47
C GLU A 123 -10.06 -13.30 -6.35
N ALA A 124 -9.42 -12.36 -5.64
CA ALA A 124 -10.07 -11.54 -4.63
C ALA A 124 -11.18 -10.66 -5.25
N VAL A 125 -10.90 -9.99 -6.39
CA VAL A 125 -11.93 -9.24 -7.14
C VAL A 125 -13.11 -10.13 -7.52
N SER A 126 -12.85 -11.35 -8.01
CA SER A 126 -13.89 -12.31 -8.36
C SER A 126 -14.73 -12.73 -7.15
N ILE A 127 -14.10 -12.97 -5.99
CA ILE A 127 -14.80 -13.33 -4.74
C ILE A 127 -15.78 -12.21 -4.34
N TYR A 128 -15.34 -10.96 -4.32
CA TYR A 128 -16.21 -9.82 -3.99
C TYR A 128 -17.29 -9.59 -5.06
N THR A 129 -16.98 -9.80 -6.33
CA THR A 129 -17.94 -9.67 -7.44
C THR A 129 -19.16 -10.57 -7.27
N GLU A 130 -18.97 -11.79 -6.79
CA GLU A 130 -20.08 -12.72 -6.53
C GLU A 130 -21.05 -12.16 -5.50
N VAL A 131 -20.53 -11.64 -4.37
CA VAL A 131 -21.33 -11.07 -3.29
C VAL A 131 -22.01 -9.78 -3.74
N VAL A 132 -21.28 -8.91 -4.45
CA VAL A 132 -21.82 -7.65 -4.99
C VAL A 132 -23.00 -7.92 -5.91
N LYS A 133 -22.86 -8.84 -6.87
CA LYS A 133 -23.94 -9.19 -7.80
C LYS A 133 -25.17 -9.75 -7.08
N ALA A 134 -24.97 -10.60 -6.08
CA ALA A 134 -26.08 -11.15 -5.28
C ALA A 134 -26.77 -10.03 -4.45
N GLY A 135 -26.01 -9.17 -3.77
CA GLY A 135 -26.56 -8.07 -2.99
C GLY A 135 -27.32 -7.02 -3.81
N VAL A 136 -26.78 -6.66 -4.99
CA VAL A 136 -27.46 -5.74 -5.94
C VAL A 136 -28.78 -6.37 -6.42
N ARG A 137 -28.76 -7.64 -6.79
CA ARG A 137 -29.98 -8.41 -7.14
C ARG A 137 -30.99 -8.43 -5.99
N GLY A 138 -30.49 -8.55 -4.74
CA GLY A 138 -31.29 -8.51 -3.51
C GLY A 138 -31.82 -7.12 -3.15
N GLY A 139 -31.45 -6.07 -3.91
CA GLY A 139 -31.98 -4.72 -3.76
C GLY A 139 -31.22 -3.87 -2.72
N ALA A 140 -29.92 -3.98 -2.61
CA ALA A 140 -29.09 -3.07 -1.79
C ALA A 140 -29.29 -1.60 -2.23
N ASP A 141 -29.24 -0.65 -1.29
CA ASP A 141 -29.26 0.79 -1.55
C ASP A 141 -27.85 1.38 -1.65
N LEU A 142 -26.87 0.74 -1.03
CA LEU A 142 -25.45 1.09 -1.05
C LEU A 142 -24.62 -0.17 -0.76
N ILE A 143 -23.33 -0.07 -1.03
CA ILE A 143 -22.34 -1.09 -0.67
C ILE A 143 -21.46 -0.50 0.44
N LEU A 144 -21.35 -1.20 1.57
CA LEU A 144 -20.40 -0.90 2.62
C LEU A 144 -19.29 -1.97 2.61
N ILE A 145 -18.08 -1.53 2.37
CA ILE A 145 -16.87 -2.33 2.53
C ILE A 145 -16.27 -1.96 3.88
N GLU A 146 -16.27 -2.88 4.86
CA GLU A 146 -15.89 -2.50 6.22
C GLU A 146 -14.81 -3.38 6.84
N THR A 147 -14.16 -2.83 7.88
CA THR A 147 -13.17 -3.55 8.72
C THR A 147 -11.95 -4.03 7.90
N MET A 148 -11.63 -3.33 6.81
CA MET A 148 -10.50 -3.69 5.97
C MET A 148 -9.18 -3.34 6.65
N SER A 149 -8.30 -4.32 6.79
CA SER A 149 -6.98 -4.20 7.43
C SER A 149 -5.81 -4.11 6.45
N ASP A 150 -6.11 -4.27 5.16
CA ASP A 150 -5.14 -4.23 4.05
C ASP A 150 -5.67 -3.38 2.90
N THR A 151 -4.84 -2.46 2.41
CA THR A 151 -5.18 -1.56 1.28
C THR A 151 -5.34 -2.30 -0.04
N TYR A 152 -4.66 -3.45 -0.21
CA TYR A 152 -4.73 -4.20 -1.45
C TYR A 152 -6.05 -4.97 -1.57
N GLU A 153 -6.46 -5.63 -0.50
CA GLU A 153 -7.77 -6.27 -0.42
C GLU A 153 -8.90 -5.25 -0.52
N LEU A 154 -8.77 -4.10 0.16
CA LEU A 154 -9.69 -2.98 0.07
C LEU A 154 -9.88 -2.51 -1.37
N LYS A 155 -8.80 -2.37 -2.13
CA LYS A 155 -8.85 -2.01 -3.56
C LYS A 155 -9.59 -3.07 -4.39
N ALA A 156 -9.33 -4.35 -4.16
CA ALA A 156 -10.02 -5.44 -4.86
C ALA A 156 -11.54 -5.38 -4.63
N ALA A 157 -11.97 -5.16 -3.39
CA ALA A 157 -13.38 -5.02 -3.03
C ALA A 157 -14.03 -3.78 -3.68
N VAL A 158 -13.33 -2.62 -3.68
CA VAL A 158 -13.81 -1.40 -4.34
C VAL A 158 -13.94 -1.59 -5.85
N LEU A 159 -12.96 -2.21 -6.51
CA LEU A 159 -13.05 -2.48 -7.96
C LEU A 159 -14.20 -3.45 -8.28
N ALA A 160 -14.37 -4.51 -7.49
CA ALA A 160 -15.50 -5.43 -7.65
C ALA A 160 -16.85 -4.68 -7.54
N ALA A 161 -16.98 -3.75 -6.59
CA ALA A 161 -18.18 -2.93 -6.43
C ALA A 161 -18.41 -1.98 -7.61
N LYS A 162 -17.38 -1.23 -8.03
CA LYS A 162 -17.44 -0.27 -9.15
C LYS A 162 -17.75 -0.91 -10.50
N GLU A 163 -17.18 -2.09 -10.75
CA GLU A 163 -17.31 -2.79 -12.03
C GLU A 163 -18.65 -3.52 -12.18
N ASN A 164 -19.39 -3.72 -11.07
CA ASN A 164 -20.63 -4.50 -11.07
C ASN A 164 -21.83 -3.76 -10.49
N SER A 165 -21.71 -2.46 -10.16
CA SER A 165 -22.80 -1.68 -9.56
C SER A 165 -22.63 -0.17 -9.76
N ASP A 166 -23.74 0.57 -9.83
CA ASP A 166 -23.80 2.04 -9.78
C ASP A 166 -24.19 2.55 -8.39
N LEU A 167 -24.27 1.66 -7.39
CA LEU A 167 -24.64 2.03 -6.02
C LEU A 167 -23.52 2.85 -5.36
N PRO A 168 -23.87 3.73 -4.40
CA PRO A 168 -22.86 4.37 -3.57
C PRO A 168 -21.98 3.36 -2.86
N ILE A 169 -20.68 3.63 -2.82
CA ILE A 169 -19.67 2.79 -2.15
C ILE A 169 -19.13 3.54 -0.95
N PHE A 170 -19.32 2.99 0.24
CA PHE A 170 -18.72 3.46 1.47
C PHE A 170 -17.65 2.46 1.88
N ALA A 171 -16.48 2.95 2.31
CA ALA A 171 -15.36 2.07 2.64
C ALA A 171 -14.74 2.47 3.99
N THR A 172 -14.70 1.55 4.94
CA THR A 172 -14.10 1.76 6.25
C THR A 172 -12.99 0.76 6.53
N THR A 173 -12.00 1.21 7.27
CA THR A 173 -10.81 0.44 7.61
C THR A 173 -10.67 0.28 9.12
N ILE A 174 -9.92 -0.73 9.53
CA ILE A 174 -9.57 -0.98 10.94
C ILE A 174 -8.11 -0.61 11.17
N PHE A 175 -7.85 0.27 12.13
CA PHE A 175 -6.52 0.68 12.55
C PHE A 175 -6.18 0.15 13.93
N ASP A 176 -4.90 -0.02 14.20
CA ASP A 176 -4.39 -0.25 15.56
C ASP A 176 -4.36 1.05 16.38
N GLY A 177 -4.00 0.95 17.66
CA GLY A 177 -3.91 2.12 18.55
C GLY A 177 -2.83 3.15 18.16
N LYS A 178 -1.97 2.85 17.19
CA LYS A 178 -0.97 3.76 16.62
C LYS A 178 -1.41 4.37 15.28
N GLY A 179 -2.63 4.09 14.83
CA GLY A 179 -3.15 4.56 13.53
C GLY A 179 -2.55 3.84 12.33
N LYS A 180 -2.23 2.55 12.45
CA LYS A 180 -1.71 1.73 11.35
C LYS A 180 -2.67 0.59 11.01
N LEU A 181 -2.79 0.31 9.71
CA LEU A 181 -3.39 -0.94 9.22
C LEU A 181 -2.42 -2.10 9.50
N LEU A 182 -2.91 -3.33 9.40
CA LEU A 182 -2.10 -4.55 9.54
C LEU A 182 -0.89 -4.56 8.60
N THR A 183 -1.05 -4.07 7.38
CA THR A 183 0.02 -3.98 6.36
C THR A 183 0.81 -2.67 6.42
N GLY A 184 0.56 -1.82 7.42
CA GLY A 184 1.33 -0.60 7.70
C GLY A 184 0.72 0.70 7.16
N GLY A 185 -0.34 0.63 6.36
CA GLY A 185 -1.03 1.82 5.82
C GLY A 185 -1.48 2.80 6.91
N THR A 186 -1.48 4.09 6.58
CA THR A 186 -1.87 5.19 7.47
C THR A 186 -3.23 5.77 7.09
N PRO A 187 -3.89 6.56 7.95
CA PRO A 187 -5.10 7.30 7.57
C PRO A 187 -4.88 8.14 6.30
N LYS A 188 -3.74 8.80 6.17
CA LYS A 188 -3.38 9.59 4.97
C LYS A 188 -3.29 8.73 3.70
N SER A 189 -2.68 7.53 3.77
CA SER A 189 -2.59 6.64 2.61
C SER A 189 -3.95 6.07 2.21
N VAL A 190 -4.79 5.73 3.20
CA VAL A 190 -6.16 5.25 2.97
C VAL A 190 -7.02 6.32 2.31
N VAL A 191 -6.97 7.58 2.79
CA VAL A 191 -7.69 8.70 2.16
C VAL A 191 -7.25 8.87 0.71
N ALA A 192 -5.94 8.91 0.44
CA ALA A 192 -5.42 9.09 -0.91
C ALA A 192 -5.87 7.96 -1.87
N LEU A 193 -5.83 6.71 -1.41
CA LEU A 193 -6.27 5.54 -2.17
C LEU A 193 -7.78 5.61 -2.47
N LEU A 194 -8.61 5.77 -1.44
CA LEU A 194 -10.07 5.68 -1.56
C LEU A 194 -10.66 6.86 -2.34
N GLU A 195 -10.16 8.09 -2.13
CA GLU A 195 -10.55 9.23 -2.96
C GLU A 195 -10.15 9.03 -4.43
N GLY A 196 -8.93 8.50 -4.66
CA GLY A 196 -8.49 8.14 -6.01
C GLY A 196 -9.42 7.14 -6.67
N LEU A 197 -9.80 6.09 -5.98
CA LEU A 197 -10.76 5.07 -6.44
C LEU A 197 -12.19 5.61 -6.61
N GLY A 198 -12.49 6.79 -6.05
CA GLY A 198 -13.77 7.46 -6.21
C GLY A 198 -14.91 6.85 -5.40
N VAL A 199 -14.64 6.37 -4.18
CA VAL A 199 -15.69 5.98 -3.25
C VAL A 199 -16.49 7.19 -2.79
N ASP A 200 -17.77 6.98 -2.39
CA ASP A 200 -18.66 8.08 -1.97
C ASP A 200 -18.40 8.52 -0.52
N ALA A 201 -17.87 7.62 0.34
CA ALA A 201 -17.47 7.92 1.70
C ALA A 201 -16.34 6.97 2.14
N LEU A 202 -15.51 7.45 3.07
CA LEU A 202 -14.44 6.66 3.68
C LEU A 202 -14.50 6.76 5.21
N GLY A 203 -13.78 5.90 5.92
CA GLY A 203 -13.78 6.04 7.38
C GLY A 203 -13.10 4.93 8.14
N ILE A 204 -13.52 4.78 9.38
CA ILE A 204 -12.98 3.83 10.35
C ILE A 204 -14.11 3.10 11.08
N ASN A 205 -13.97 1.80 11.28
CA ASN A 205 -14.87 1.03 12.14
C ASN A 205 -14.12 -0.04 12.92
N CYS A 206 -14.76 -0.57 13.97
CA CYS A 206 -14.29 -1.70 14.77
C CYS A 206 -12.89 -1.51 15.41
N GLY A 207 -12.39 -2.55 16.10
CA GLY A 207 -11.05 -2.61 16.73
C GLY A 207 -10.89 -1.74 17.98
N LEU A 208 -11.30 -0.49 17.90
CA LEU A 208 -11.11 0.55 18.93
C LEU A 208 -12.44 1.11 19.42
N GLY A 209 -12.44 1.69 20.62
CA GLY A 209 -13.52 2.52 21.11
C GLY A 209 -13.44 3.97 20.62
N PRO A 210 -14.47 4.80 20.88
CA PRO A 210 -14.52 6.17 20.36
C PRO A 210 -13.34 7.02 20.85
N VAL A 211 -12.90 6.84 22.07
CA VAL A 211 -11.78 7.60 22.65
C VAL A 211 -10.48 7.36 21.89
N GLN A 212 -10.17 6.09 21.60
CA GLN A 212 -8.96 5.68 20.92
C GLN A 212 -9.00 6.03 19.41
N MET A 213 -10.19 6.07 18.81
CA MET A 213 -10.35 6.44 17.40
C MET A 213 -10.15 7.92 17.13
N LYS A 214 -10.34 8.80 18.12
CA LYS A 214 -10.33 10.25 17.93
C LYS A 214 -9.11 10.81 17.20
N PRO A 215 -7.85 10.46 17.56
CA PRO A 215 -6.67 10.95 16.84
C PRO A 215 -6.63 10.48 15.36
N ILE A 216 -7.12 9.27 15.10
CA ILE A 216 -7.17 8.69 13.75
C ILE A 216 -8.22 9.42 12.91
N VAL A 217 -9.38 9.72 13.50
CA VAL A 217 -10.45 10.48 12.87
C VAL A 217 -10.00 11.92 12.56
N GLU A 218 -9.24 12.56 13.45
CA GLU A 218 -8.62 13.87 13.21
C GLU A 218 -7.72 13.84 11.96
N GLU A 219 -6.90 12.78 11.81
CA GLU A 219 -6.03 12.62 10.65
C GLU A 219 -6.84 12.33 9.37
N LEU A 220 -7.85 11.45 9.42
CA LEU A 220 -8.75 11.22 8.28
C LEU A 220 -9.38 12.53 7.80
N LEU A 221 -9.98 13.30 8.71
CA LEU A 221 -10.64 14.58 8.40
C LEU A 221 -9.67 15.65 7.89
N ARG A 222 -8.40 15.60 8.28
CA ARG A 222 -7.37 16.51 7.80
C ARG A 222 -7.13 16.39 6.30
N TYR A 223 -7.19 15.18 5.76
CA TYR A 223 -6.88 14.90 4.35
C TYR A 223 -8.10 14.61 3.49
N ALA A 224 -9.23 14.19 4.08
CA ALA A 224 -10.41 13.81 3.33
C ALA A 224 -11.14 15.03 2.70
N SER A 225 -11.49 14.89 1.41
CA SER A 225 -12.36 15.78 0.64
C SER A 225 -13.75 15.18 0.38
N ILE A 226 -14.02 14.01 0.95
CA ILE A 226 -15.31 13.29 0.89
C ILE A 226 -15.79 12.97 2.31
N PRO A 227 -17.06 12.57 2.49
CA PRO A 227 -17.62 12.25 3.79
C PRO A 227 -16.83 11.20 4.57
N VAL A 228 -16.70 11.42 5.89
CA VAL A 228 -16.05 10.48 6.81
C VAL A 228 -17.10 9.78 7.66
N VAL A 229 -17.02 8.44 7.74
CA VAL A 229 -17.88 7.53 8.51
C VAL A 229 -17.11 6.98 9.70
N VAL A 230 -17.74 6.94 10.89
CA VAL A 230 -17.10 6.43 12.12
C VAL A 230 -18.07 5.53 12.88
N ASN A 231 -17.72 4.22 12.96
CA ASN A 231 -18.52 3.21 13.65
C ASN A 231 -17.64 2.47 14.70
N PRO A 232 -17.41 3.03 15.91
CA PRO A 232 -16.55 2.43 16.91
C PRO A 232 -17.23 1.28 17.66
N ASN A 233 -16.41 0.48 18.34
CA ASN A 233 -16.90 -0.45 19.35
C ASN A 233 -17.42 0.30 20.59
N ALA A 234 -18.24 -0.33 21.42
CA ALA A 234 -18.64 0.19 22.74
C ALA A 234 -17.48 0.12 23.75
N GLY A 235 -16.28 0.58 23.36
CA GLY A 235 -15.06 0.46 24.12
C GLY A 235 -14.17 -0.69 23.67
N LEU A 236 -13.18 -1.07 24.50
CA LEU A 236 -12.29 -2.18 24.21
C LEU A 236 -12.89 -3.52 24.69
N PRO A 237 -12.76 -4.62 23.92
CA PRO A 237 -13.26 -5.92 24.33
C PRO A 237 -12.44 -6.47 25.51
N ARG A 238 -13.15 -7.05 26.50
CA ARG A 238 -12.55 -7.80 27.61
C ARG A 238 -13.34 -9.07 27.88
N SER A 239 -12.70 -10.10 28.43
CA SER A 239 -13.37 -11.35 28.78
C SER A 239 -13.82 -11.32 30.25
N GLU A 240 -15.12 -11.50 30.49
CA GLU A 240 -15.68 -11.67 31.83
C GLU A 240 -16.58 -12.91 31.84
N GLY A 241 -16.18 -13.91 32.65
CA GLY A 241 -16.94 -15.17 32.80
C GLY A 241 -17.14 -15.95 31.49
N GLY A 242 -16.16 -15.88 30.54
CA GLY A 242 -16.21 -16.52 29.21
C GLY A 242 -17.11 -15.81 28.21
N LYS A 243 -17.50 -14.57 28.49
CA LYS A 243 -18.22 -13.70 27.55
C LYS A 243 -17.41 -12.45 27.22
N THR A 244 -17.46 -12.03 25.98
CA THR A 244 -16.88 -10.73 25.58
C THR A 244 -17.81 -9.62 26.05
N VAL A 245 -17.28 -8.69 26.85
CA VAL A 245 -17.98 -7.48 27.32
C VAL A 245 -17.21 -6.24 26.89
N TYR A 246 -17.93 -5.13 26.79
CA TYR A 246 -17.40 -3.83 26.40
C TYR A 246 -17.64 -2.85 27.56
N ASP A 247 -16.77 -1.85 27.72
CA ASP A 247 -16.67 -1.04 28.94
C ASP A 247 -17.30 0.36 28.82
N ILE A 248 -17.80 0.76 27.66
CA ILE A 248 -18.43 2.07 27.45
C ILE A 248 -19.95 1.91 27.38
N ASP A 249 -20.65 2.59 28.26
CA ASP A 249 -22.12 2.59 28.28
C ASP A 249 -22.73 3.54 27.22
N PRO A 250 -24.06 3.44 26.90
CA PRO A 250 -24.67 4.25 25.86
C PRO A 250 -24.55 5.78 26.06
N PRO A 251 -24.73 6.36 27.26
CA PRO A 251 -24.52 7.79 27.49
C PRO A 251 -23.08 8.26 27.24
N GLU A 252 -22.08 7.53 27.75
CA GLU A 252 -20.66 7.85 27.55
C GLU A 252 -20.27 7.73 26.08
N PHE A 253 -20.72 6.68 25.40
CA PHE A 253 -20.50 6.49 23.97
C PHE A 253 -20.99 7.71 23.14
N VAL A 254 -22.19 8.20 23.43
CA VAL A 254 -22.77 9.33 22.68
C VAL A 254 -22.05 10.65 22.96
N GLU A 255 -21.57 10.89 24.18
CA GLU A 255 -20.80 12.11 24.49
C GLU A 255 -19.47 12.14 23.71
N GLU A 256 -18.77 11.01 23.58
CA GLU A 256 -17.56 10.91 22.76
C GLU A 256 -17.87 11.07 21.27
N MET A 257 -18.95 10.47 20.77
CA MET A 257 -19.37 10.60 19.38
C MET A 257 -19.79 12.02 19.02
N LYS A 258 -20.32 12.78 19.97
CA LYS A 258 -20.64 14.20 19.78
C LYS A 258 -19.38 15.02 19.47
N GLY A 259 -18.27 14.74 20.16
CA GLY A 259 -16.99 15.36 19.87
C GLY A 259 -16.52 15.09 18.43
N MET A 260 -16.72 13.88 17.91
CA MET A 260 -16.37 13.52 16.52
C MET A 260 -17.23 14.25 15.50
N LEU A 261 -18.53 14.38 15.74
CA LEU A 261 -19.42 15.18 14.88
C LEU A 261 -19.00 16.66 14.86
N GLU A 262 -18.56 17.19 16.01
CA GLU A 262 -18.06 18.56 16.11
C GLU A 262 -16.72 18.73 15.35
N MET A 263 -15.95 17.71 15.12
CA MET A 263 -14.76 17.74 14.25
C MET A 263 -15.13 17.75 12.75
N GLY A 264 -16.28 17.15 12.36
CA GLY A 264 -16.73 17.14 10.95
C GLY A 264 -17.08 15.76 10.40
N VAL A 265 -17.18 14.75 11.23
CA VAL A 265 -17.65 13.41 10.83
C VAL A 265 -19.06 13.54 10.22
N SER A 266 -19.28 12.84 9.13
CA SER A 266 -20.50 12.99 8.30
C SER A 266 -21.52 11.88 8.53
N ALA A 267 -21.09 10.72 8.99
CA ALA A 267 -21.96 9.61 9.37
C ALA A 267 -21.38 8.86 10.57
N VAL A 268 -22.25 8.38 11.43
CA VAL A 268 -21.91 7.74 12.69
C VAL A 268 -22.77 6.50 12.93
N GLY A 269 -22.24 5.55 13.65
CA GLY A 269 -22.95 4.36 14.07
C GLY A 269 -22.20 3.66 15.17
N GLY A 270 -22.38 2.35 15.26
CA GLY A 270 -21.64 1.51 16.18
C GLY A 270 -21.15 0.24 15.52
N CYS A 271 -20.21 -0.43 16.17
CA CYS A 271 -19.75 -1.75 15.81
C CYS A 271 -19.89 -2.70 17.03
N CYS A 272 -18.95 -3.58 17.26
CA CYS A 272 -19.04 -4.59 18.32
C CYS A 272 -19.39 -4.00 19.70
N GLY A 273 -20.32 -4.67 20.41
CA GLY A 273 -20.79 -4.28 21.74
C GLY A 273 -21.85 -3.18 21.77
N THR A 274 -22.07 -2.44 20.68
CA THR A 274 -23.16 -1.45 20.64
C THR A 274 -24.52 -2.14 20.47
N THR A 275 -25.55 -1.53 21.05
CA THR A 275 -26.93 -2.05 21.13
C THR A 275 -27.92 -1.03 20.54
N PRO A 276 -29.19 -1.39 20.32
CA PRO A 276 -30.21 -0.44 19.93
C PRO A 276 -30.32 0.79 20.81
N GLU A 277 -29.96 0.70 22.11
CA GLU A 277 -29.96 1.86 23.02
C GLU A 277 -28.83 2.84 22.70
N HIS A 278 -27.63 2.38 22.35
CA HIS A 278 -26.53 3.23 21.88
C HIS A 278 -26.98 4.01 20.63
N ILE A 279 -27.58 3.29 19.66
CA ILE A 279 -28.03 3.91 18.40
C ILE A 279 -29.20 4.86 18.62
N ARG A 280 -30.12 4.56 19.57
CA ARG A 280 -31.23 5.45 19.91
C ARG A 280 -30.74 6.79 20.43
N LEU A 281 -29.83 6.79 21.38
CA LEU A 281 -29.26 8.01 21.94
C LEU A 281 -28.43 8.77 20.89
N LEU A 282 -27.67 8.05 20.06
CA LEU A 282 -26.89 8.61 18.96
C LEU A 282 -27.81 9.31 17.93
N ALA A 283 -28.90 8.64 17.53
CA ALA A 283 -29.87 9.20 16.61
C ALA A 283 -30.60 10.43 17.19
N GLU A 284 -30.95 10.41 18.48
CA GLU A 284 -31.50 11.58 19.17
C GLU A 284 -30.54 12.75 19.16
N MET A 285 -29.25 12.52 19.43
CA MET A 285 -28.20 13.53 19.38
C MET A 285 -28.02 14.12 17.97
N CYS A 286 -28.14 13.30 16.93
CA CYS A 286 -28.02 13.73 15.53
C CYS A 286 -29.28 14.48 15.01
N LYS A 287 -30.42 14.33 15.69
CA LYS A 287 -31.69 14.89 15.23
C LYS A 287 -31.65 16.42 15.09
N GLY A 288 -31.98 16.88 13.88
CA GLY A 288 -31.98 18.32 13.56
C GLY A 288 -30.61 18.95 13.34
N ARG A 289 -29.55 18.15 13.39
CA ARG A 289 -28.21 18.59 13.00
C ARG A 289 -27.99 18.39 11.50
N THR A 290 -27.30 19.34 10.88
CA THR A 290 -26.81 19.23 9.52
C THR A 290 -25.35 18.84 9.50
N ARG A 291 -24.93 18.12 8.47
CA ARG A 291 -23.54 17.79 8.22
C ARG A 291 -22.72 19.07 8.04
N LYS A 292 -21.52 19.11 8.61
CA LYS A 292 -20.58 20.20 8.31
C LYS A 292 -20.17 20.17 6.84
N PRO A 293 -20.00 21.32 6.18
CA PRO A 293 -19.45 21.39 4.83
C PRO A 293 -18.06 20.75 4.81
N ILE A 294 -17.82 19.94 3.78
CA ILE A 294 -16.52 19.34 3.56
C ILE A 294 -15.69 20.30 2.71
N GLU A 295 -14.54 20.69 3.23
CA GLU A 295 -13.60 21.55 2.51
C GLU A 295 -12.72 20.68 1.59
N PRO A 296 -12.73 20.92 0.27
CA PRO A 296 -11.81 20.22 -0.65
C PRO A 296 -10.35 20.44 -0.24
N LYS A 297 -9.57 19.37 -0.20
CA LYS A 297 -8.12 19.42 0.02
C LYS A 297 -7.40 19.46 -1.33
N ASN A 298 -6.30 20.22 -1.36
CA ASN A 298 -5.53 20.42 -2.60
C ASN A 298 -4.18 19.70 -2.58
N ASP A 299 -3.99 18.78 -1.65
CA ASP A 299 -2.75 18.04 -1.50
C ASP A 299 -2.59 17.02 -2.64
N THR A 300 -1.49 17.10 -3.39
CA THR A 300 -1.14 16.10 -4.40
C THR A 300 -0.42 14.96 -3.70
N LEU A 301 -1.11 13.82 -3.58
CA LEU A 301 -0.64 12.64 -2.86
C LEU A 301 -0.44 11.47 -3.83
N ILE A 302 0.72 10.84 -3.74
CA ILE A 302 1.03 9.55 -4.34
C ILE A 302 1.37 8.57 -3.22
N THR A 303 0.88 7.33 -3.33
CA THR A 303 1.07 6.36 -2.26
C THR A 303 1.45 4.99 -2.78
N SER A 304 2.22 4.26 -1.97
CA SER A 304 2.26 2.80 -1.99
C SER A 304 1.28 2.26 -0.94
N TYR A 305 1.41 0.98 -0.61
CA TYR A 305 0.63 0.35 0.47
C TYR A 305 0.92 0.93 1.86
N VAL A 306 2.07 1.58 2.06
CA VAL A 306 2.52 2.09 3.36
C VAL A 306 3.03 3.53 3.30
N SER A 307 3.75 3.92 2.24
CA SER A 307 4.35 5.24 2.11
C SER A 307 3.43 6.23 1.43
N VAL A 308 3.49 7.49 1.87
CA VAL A 308 2.80 8.62 1.23
C VAL A 308 3.81 9.67 0.87
N VAL A 309 3.83 10.04 -0.40
CA VAL A 309 4.63 11.15 -0.92
C VAL A 309 3.70 12.30 -1.27
N GLU A 310 3.92 13.45 -0.65
CA GLU A 310 3.22 14.69 -0.93
C GLU A 310 4.06 15.57 -1.83
N MET A 311 3.53 15.91 -3.00
CA MET A 311 4.18 16.87 -3.90
C MET A 311 3.78 18.28 -3.53
N GLY A 312 4.77 19.15 -3.39
CA GLY A 312 4.49 20.52 -2.96
C GLY A 312 5.70 21.42 -3.01
N THR A 313 6.08 21.95 -1.85
CA THR A 313 7.21 22.89 -1.73
C THR A 313 8.56 22.19 -1.70
N ASP A 314 8.63 21.04 -1.02
CA ASP A 314 9.86 20.23 -0.98
C ASP A 314 9.93 19.36 -2.26
N PRO A 315 11.00 19.47 -3.06
CA PRO A 315 11.11 18.73 -4.31
C PRO A 315 11.20 17.21 -4.08
N VAL A 316 10.42 16.44 -4.85
CA VAL A 316 10.40 14.98 -4.80
C VAL A 316 11.40 14.40 -5.79
N ILE A 317 12.25 13.47 -5.33
CA ILE A 317 13.16 12.72 -6.20
C ILE A 317 12.48 11.47 -6.73
N ILE A 318 12.36 11.36 -8.05
CA ILE A 318 11.87 10.18 -8.76
C ILE A 318 13.07 9.47 -9.41
N GLY A 319 13.30 8.24 -9.03
CA GLY A 319 14.45 7.46 -9.49
C GLY A 319 14.27 6.94 -10.91
N GLU A 320 15.15 7.32 -11.86
CA GLU A 320 15.05 7.04 -13.31
C GLU A 320 15.70 5.73 -13.77
N ARG A 321 16.16 4.85 -12.85
CA ARG A 321 17.03 3.73 -13.26
C ARG A 321 16.29 2.53 -13.84
N ILE A 322 15.03 2.32 -13.47
CA ILE A 322 14.17 1.26 -14.01
C ILE A 322 13.54 1.76 -15.32
N ASN A 323 14.37 1.93 -16.34
CA ASN A 323 13.96 2.44 -17.64
C ASN A 323 15.03 2.02 -18.67
N PRO A 324 14.65 1.41 -19.83
CA PRO A 324 15.59 0.89 -20.83
C PRO A 324 16.33 1.98 -21.61
N THR A 325 15.86 3.24 -21.60
CA THR A 325 16.44 4.32 -22.40
C THR A 325 17.91 4.58 -22.03
N GLY A 326 18.82 4.35 -22.99
CA GLY A 326 20.26 4.57 -22.80
C GLY A 326 20.97 3.57 -21.90
N LYS A 327 20.31 2.51 -21.41
CA LYS A 327 20.86 1.55 -20.44
C LYS A 327 20.93 0.13 -21.02
N SER A 328 22.09 -0.25 -21.58
CA SER A 328 22.26 -1.55 -22.24
C SER A 328 22.09 -2.74 -21.30
N LYS A 329 22.58 -2.65 -20.06
CA LYS A 329 22.44 -3.71 -19.04
C LYS A 329 20.97 -3.92 -18.65
N PHE A 330 20.19 -2.85 -18.50
CA PHE A 330 18.78 -2.95 -18.18
C PHE A 330 17.98 -3.55 -19.36
N LYS A 331 18.28 -3.14 -20.61
CA LYS A 331 17.69 -3.78 -21.80
C LYS A 331 17.96 -5.28 -21.85
N GLN A 332 19.19 -5.69 -21.49
CA GLN A 332 19.54 -7.10 -21.46
C GLN A 332 18.76 -7.83 -20.34
N ALA A 333 18.66 -7.23 -19.15
CA ALA A 333 17.88 -7.80 -18.05
C ALA A 333 16.41 -8.04 -18.42
N LEU A 334 15.79 -7.09 -19.16
CA LEU A 334 14.43 -7.27 -19.67
C LEU A 334 14.34 -8.46 -20.66
N ARG A 335 15.29 -8.56 -21.62
CA ARG A 335 15.31 -9.67 -22.59
C ARG A 335 15.53 -11.04 -21.92
N ASP A 336 16.39 -11.07 -20.92
CA ASP A 336 16.74 -12.31 -20.19
C ASP A 336 15.73 -12.61 -19.07
N HIS A 337 14.70 -11.77 -18.90
CA HIS A 337 13.73 -11.89 -17.81
C HIS A 337 14.38 -11.91 -16.41
N ASN A 338 15.43 -11.11 -16.25
CA ASN A 338 16.20 -11.03 -15.01
C ASN A 338 15.57 -9.99 -14.05
N LEU A 339 14.52 -10.39 -13.37
CA LEU A 339 13.77 -9.57 -12.41
C LEU A 339 14.67 -9.13 -11.24
N GLU A 340 15.57 -10.00 -10.79
CA GLU A 340 16.46 -9.68 -9.68
C GLU A 340 17.34 -8.45 -9.95
N TYR A 341 17.80 -8.27 -11.19
CA TYR A 341 18.53 -7.06 -11.58
C TYR A 341 17.64 -5.81 -11.45
N ILE A 342 16.37 -5.90 -11.85
CA ILE A 342 15.38 -4.80 -11.78
C ILE A 342 15.11 -4.43 -10.33
N LEU A 343 14.86 -5.45 -9.47
CA LEU A 343 14.60 -5.26 -8.04
C LEU A 343 15.80 -4.63 -7.32
N ARG A 344 17.02 -5.02 -7.67
CA ARG A 344 18.23 -4.42 -7.13
C ARG A 344 18.40 -2.95 -7.52
N GLU A 345 18.07 -2.57 -8.77
CA GLU A 345 18.05 -1.15 -9.18
C GLU A 345 17.04 -0.35 -8.33
N ALA A 346 15.87 -0.93 -8.02
CA ALA A 346 14.88 -0.30 -7.15
C ALA A 346 15.43 -0.04 -5.74
N ILE A 347 15.96 -1.08 -5.09
CA ILE A 347 16.53 -1.00 -3.74
C ILE A 347 17.66 0.02 -3.71
N THR A 348 18.57 -0.02 -4.69
CA THR A 348 19.70 0.90 -4.78
C THR A 348 19.25 2.36 -4.89
N GLN A 349 18.20 2.64 -5.66
CA GLN A 349 17.64 3.99 -5.78
C GLN A 349 16.97 4.45 -4.48
N GLN A 350 16.25 3.58 -3.81
CA GLN A 350 15.66 3.85 -2.49
C GLN A 350 16.74 4.22 -1.47
N GLU A 351 17.81 3.44 -1.39
CA GLU A 351 18.95 3.70 -0.50
C GLU A 351 19.69 5.00 -0.81
N ASN A 352 19.65 5.45 -2.06
CA ASN A 352 20.26 6.69 -2.51
C ASN A 352 19.31 7.90 -2.47
N GLY A 353 18.11 7.77 -1.88
CA GLY A 353 17.22 8.88 -1.57
C GLY A 353 16.16 9.15 -2.64
N ALA A 354 15.83 8.20 -3.50
CA ALA A 354 14.59 8.27 -4.27
C ALA A 354 13.39 8.21 -3.32
N ALA A 355 12.36 9.01 -3.59
CA ALA A 355 11.08 8.99 -2.89
C ALA A 355 10.00 8.26 -3.70
N VAL A 356 10.17 8.16 -5.02
CA VAL A 356 9.29 7.48 -5.99
C VAL A 356 10.19 6.76 -6.99
N LEU A 357 9.76 5.64 -7.54
CA LEU A 357 10.48 4.94 -8.59
C LEU A 357 9.73 5.06 -9.93
N ASP A 358 10.42 5.55 -10.95
CA ASP A 358 9.98 5.51 -12.34
C ASP A 358 10.15 4.11 -12.90
N VAL A 359 9.07 3.51 -13.40
CA VAL A 359 9.03 2.14 -13.91
C VAL A 359 8.60 2.14 -15.37
N ASN A 360 9.58 1.92 -16.24
CA ASN A 360 9.39 1.75 -17.67
C ASN A 360 10.06 0.46 -18.14
N VAL A 361 9.30 -0.42 -18.78
CA VAL A 361 9.78 -1.68 -19.33
C VAL A 361 9.60 -1.77 -20.85
N GLY A 362 9.23 -0.66 -21.49
CA GLY A 362 8.97 -0.59 -22.92
C GLY A 362 10.20 -0.95 -23.76
N LEU A 363 10.18 -2.13 -24.34
CA LEU A 363 11.21 -2.64 -25.25
C LEU A 363 10.54 -3.42 -26.38
N PRO A 364 10.79 -3.05 -27.67
CA PRO A 364 10.06 -3.63 -28.81
C PRO A 364 10.11 -5.16 -28.92
N GLU A 365 11.12 -5.81 -28.33
CA GLU A 365 11.34 -7.25 -28.44
C GLU A 365 10.66 -8.08 -27.36
N ILE A 366 9.93 -7.48 -26.41
CA ILE A 366 9.25 -8.17 -25.30
C ILE A 366 7.76 -7.87 -25.26
N ASP A 367 7.01 -8.68 -24.56
CA ASP A 367 5.62 -8.40 -24.18
C ASP A 367 5.62 -7.38 -23.04
N GLU A 368 5.36 -6.10 -23.37
CA GLU A 368 5.38 -5.00 -22.40
C GLU A 368 4.27 -5.15 -21.36
N VAL A 369 3.10 -5.61 -21.76
CA VAL A 369 1.94 -5.77 -20.86
C VAL A 369 2.24 -6.78 -19.77
N ALA A 370 2.71 -7.97 -20.15
CA ALA A 370 3.07 -9.02 -19.20
C ALA A 370 4.24 -8.59 -18.30
N MET A 371 5.29 -8.01 -18.88
CA MET A 371 6.48 -7.55 -18.15
C MET A 371 6.15 -6.44 -17.16
N MET A 372 5.34 -5.45 -17.54
CA MET A 372 4.94 -4.34 -16.68
C MET A 372 4.15 -4.85 -15.47
N ARG A 373 3.18 -5.74 -15.72
CA ARG A 373 2.39 -6.36 -14.65
C ARG A 373 3.30 -7.09 -13.64
N GLU A 374 4.20 -7.92 -14.13
CA GLU A 374 5.10 -8.71 -13.28
C GLU A 374 6.10 -7.82 -12.51
N VAL A 375 6.73 -6.87 -13.18
CA VAL A 375 7.67 -5.94 -12.54
C VAL A 375 7.00 -5.11 -11.46
N VAL A 376 5.79 -4.60 -11.71
CA VAL A 376 5.02 -3.86 -10.69
C VAL A 376 4.67 -4.75 -9.50
N GLN A 377 4.27 -6.01 -9.73
CA GLN A 377 3.97 -6.95 -8.66
C GLN A 377 5.21 -7.24 -7.80
N GLU A 378 6.35 -7.53 -8.40
CA GLU A 378 7.59 -7.88 -7.70
C GLU A 378 8.21 -6.66 -6.99
N LEU A 379 8.14 -5.47 -7.58
CA LEU A 379 8.61 -4.24 -6.93
C LEU A 379 7.87 -3.97 -5.60
N GLN A 380 6.56 -4.17 -5.57
CA GLN A 380 5.75 -3.99 -4.35
C GLN A 380 6.13 -4.97 -3.23
N ALA A 381 6.82 -6.07 -3.54
CA ALA A 381 7.34 -7.01 -2.56
C ALA A 381 8.63 -6.53 -1.87
N VAL A 382 9.46 -5.73 -2.57
CA VAL A 382 10.81 -5.38 -2.10
C VAL A 382 11.01 -3.90 -1.77
N THR A 383 10.10 -3.01 -2.18
CA THR A 383 10.18 -1.58 -1.90
C THR A 383 8.88 -1.02 -1.33
N GLU A 384 9.02 -0.06 -0.42
CA GLU A 384 7.90 0.72 0.14
C GLU A 384 7.61 1.99 -0.67
N LEU A 385 8.46 2.31 -1.65
CA LEU A 385 8.30 3.54 -2.42
C LEU A 385 7.10 3.46 -3.35
N PRO A 386 6.34 4.56 -3.50
CA PRO A 386 5.37 4.67 -4.57
C PRO A 386 6.01 4.53 -5.96
N LEU A 387 5.22 4.03 -6.92
CA LEU A 387 5.67 3.85 -8.30
C LEU A 387 5.08 4.93 -9.22
N GLN A 388 5.91 5.37 -10.15
CA GLN A 388 5.49 6.07 -11.36
C GLN A 388 5.39 5.02 -12.47
N ILE A 389 4.19 4.78 -12.98
CA ILE A 389 3.94 3.88 -14.10
C ILE A 389 4.19 4.64 -15.39
N ASP A 390 5.30 4.34 -16.04
CA ASP A 390 5.78 5.06 -17.25
C ASP A 390 5.66 4.18 -18.48
N THR A 391 4.59 4.38 -19.25
CA THR A 391 4.36 3.71 -20.53
C THR A 391 3.42 4.51 -21.43
N THR A 392 3.56 4.34 -22.75
CA THR A 392 2.61 4.83 -23.75
C THR A 392 1.60 3.78 -24.19
N ASP A 393 1.80 2.52 -23.79
CA ASP A 393 0.85 1.43 -24.02
C ASP A 393 -0.26 1.48 -22.97
N THR A 394 -1.48 1.75 -23.40
CA THR A 394 -2.63 1.90 -22.51
C THR A 394 -3.06 0.58 -21.87
N GLU A 395 -2.80 -0.57 -22.51
CA GLU A 395 -3.08 -1.88 -21.94
C GLU A 395 -2.06 -2.21 -20.83
N ALA A 396 -0.78 -1.95 -21.07
CA ALA A 396 0.26 -2.08 -20.05
C ALA A 396 0.00 -1.15 -18.85
N MET A 397 -0.42 0.10 -19.12
CA MET A 397 -0.82 1.06 -18.09
C MET A 397 -1.99 0.53 -17.26
N GLU A 398 -3.04 0.04 -17.91
CA GLU A 398 -4.23 -0.49 -17.23
C GLU A 398 -3.88 -1.69 -16.35
N GLN A 399 -3.15 -2.67 -16.88
CA GLN A 399 -2.75 -3.86 -16.11
C GLN A 399 -1.88 -3.52 -14.90
N ALA A 400 -0.97 -2.55 -15.04
CA ALA A 400 -0.16 -2.06 -13.93
C ALA A 400 -1.02 -1.36 -12.87
N LEU A 401 -1.87 -0.42 -13.28
CA LEU A 401 -2.75 0.33 -12.38
C LEU A 401 -3.72 -0.58 -11.63
N ARG A 402 -4.21 -1.63 -12.29
CA ARG A 402 -5.14 -2.58 -11.70
C ARG A 402 -4.56 -3.29 -10.49
N ILE A 403 -3.32 -3.76 -10.59
CA ILE A 403 -2.66 -4.52 -9.52
C ILE A 403 -1.79 -3.66 -8.59
N TYR A 404 -1.65 -2.37 -8.83
CA TYR A 404 -0.85 -1.50 -7.98
C TYR A 404 -1.56 -1.20 -6.66
N ASN A 405 -0.92 -1.51 -5.54
CA ASN A 405 -1.45 -1.26 -4.19
C ASN A 405 -1.09 0.16 -3.73
N GLY A 406 -1.90 1.12 -4.10
CA GLY A 406 -1.71 2.53 -3.78
C GLY A 406 -2.32 3.46 -4.82
N LYS A 407 -2.07 4.76 -4.66
CA LYS A 407 -2.37 5.81 -5.64
C LYS A 407 -1.11 6.11 -6.45
N ALA A 408 -1.02 5.57 -7.67
CA ALA A 408 0.14 5.68 -8.54
C ALA A 408 0.36 7.11 -9.08
N LEU A 409 1.61 7.41 -9.47
CA LEU A 409 1.91 8.47 -10.42
C LEU A 409 1.88 7.85 -11.83
N ILE A 410 1.09 8.44 -12.74
CA ILE A 410 0.83 7.89 -14.08
C ILE A 410 1.56 8.75 -15.11
N ASN A 411 2.50 8.19 -15.83
CA ASN A 411 3.30 8.87 -16.86
C ASN A 411 3.03 8.22 -18.24
N SER A 412 2.26 8.86 -19.15
CA SER A 412 1.78 10.22 -19.11
C SER A 412 0.53 10.42 -19.97
N VAL A 413 -0.11 11.58 -19.80
CA VAL A 413 -1.05 12.14 -20.76
C VAL A 413 -0.39 13.33 -21.46
N ASN A 414 -0.91 13.73 -22.62
CA ASN A 414 -0.48 14.93 -23.35
C ASN A 414 -1.67 15.70 -23.94
N GLY A 415 -1.42 16.79 -24.64
CA GLY A 415 -2.45 17.64 -25.23
C GLY A 415 -3.17 17.08 -26.46
N LYS A 416 -2.82 15.87 -26.93
CA LYS A 416 -3.55 15.21 -28.01
C LYS A 416 -4.86 14.63 -27.50
N GLN A 417 -5.95 14.88 -28.24
CA GLN A 417 -7.27 14.43 -27.80
C GLN A 417 -7.34 12.91 -27.65
N GLU A 418 -6.79 12.16 -28.62
CA GLU A 418 -6.77 10.69 -28.59
C GLU A 418 -6.10 10.12 -27.34
N VAL A 419 -5.03 10.78 -26.84
CA VAL A 419 -4.31 10.34 -25.64
C VAL A 419 -5.10 10.69 -24.38
N MET A 420 -5.73 11.86 -24.32
CA MET A 420 -6.58 12.25 -23.22
C MET A 420 -7.79 11.31 -23.08
N ASP A 421 -8.42 10.96 -24.22
CA ASP A 421 -9.58 10.05 -24.25
C ASP A 421 -9.22 8.62 -23.86
N ALA A 422 -7.96 8.20 -24.04
CA ALA A 422 -7.47 6.87 -23.65
C ALA A 422 -7.02 6.83 -22.19
N VAL A 423 -6.31 7.85 -21.69
CA VAL A 423 -5.66 7.84 -20.38
C VAL A 423 -6.60 8.30 -19.24
N PHE A 424 -7.41 9.35 -19.45
CA PHE A 424 -8.26 9.88 -18.38
C PHE A 424 -9.29 8.88 -17.83
N PRO A 425 -9.93 8.01 -18.65
CA PRO A 425 -10.76 6.94 -18.12
C PRO A 425 -10.02 6.01 -17.15
N LEU A 426 -8.76 5.66 -17.45
CA LEU A 426 -7.93 4.82 -16.57
C LEU A 426 -7.61 5.55 -15.26
N VAL A 427 -7.22 6.83 -15.33
CA VAL A 427 -6.98 7.66 -14.14
C VAL A 427 -8.24 7.73 -13.27
N LYS A 428 -9.42 7.91 -13.86
CA LYS A 428 -10.70 7.95 -13.15
C LYS A 428 -11.10 6.61 -12.57
N HIS A 429 -10.78 5.53 -13.25
CA HIS A 429 -11.19 4.18 -12.83
C HIS A 429 -10.35 3.65 -11.68
N TYR A 430 -9.01 3.72 -11.82
CA TYR A 430 -8.06 3.14 -10.86
C TYR A 430 -7.57 4.13 -9.81
N GLY A 431 -7.82 5.42 -9.99
CA GLY A 431 -7.23 6.48 -9.20
C GLY A 431 -5.74 6.68 -9.52
N GLY A 432 -5.28 7.91 -9.49
CA GLY A 432 -3.87 8.21 -9.71
C GLY A 432 -3.64 9.70 -9.85
N THR A 433 -2.40 10.10 -9.74
CA THR A 433 -1.92 11.43 -10.10
C THR A 433 -1.28 11.32 -11.47
N VAL A 434 -1.70 12.15 -12.46
CA VAL A 434 -1.24 12.01 -13.84
C VAL A 434 -0.24 13.08 -14.20
N VAL A 435 0.86 12.68 -14.84
CA VAL A 435 1.84 13.56 -15.48
C VAL A 435 1.29 14.04 -16.81
N ALA A 436 1.24 15.35 -17.01
CA ALA A 436 0.70 15.99 -18.19
C ALA A 436 1.81 16.70 -19.00
N LEU A 437 2.18 16.11 -20.12
CA LEU A 437 3.21 16.64 -21.00
C LEU A 437 2.70 17.83 -21.83
N THR A 438 3.45 18.92 -21.86
CA THR A 438 3.11 20.13 -22.62
C THR A 438 3.46 19.99 -24.12
N ILE A 439 2.91 18.96 -24.76
CA ILE A 439 3.01 18.62 -26.17
C ILE A 439 1.63 18.26 -26.74
N ASP A 440 1.33 18.59 -27.98
CA ASP A 440 0.09 18.25 -28.68
C ASP A 440 0.36 17.76 -30.10
N GLU A 441 -0.65 17.84 -30.98
CA GLU A 441 -0.60 17.41 -32.37
C GLU A 441 0.43 18.20 -33.19
N GLU A 442 0.72 19.46 -32.80
CA GLU A 442 1.69 20.34 -33.48
C GLU A 442 3.13 20.13 -32.94
N GLY A 443 3.29 19.33 -31.89
CA GLY A 443 4.56 19.04 -31.23
C GLY A 443 4.80 19.89 -30.00
N ILE A 444 6.08 20.05 -29.61
CA ILE A 444 6.48 20.80 -28.42
C ILE A 444 6.58 22.29 -28.74
N PRO A 445 5.77 23.16 -28.13
CA PRO A 445 5.88 24.60 -28.37
C PRO A 445 7.24 25.17 -27.96
N ALA A 446 7.79 26.03 -28.83
CA ALA A 446 9.06 26.70 -28.60
C ALA A 446 8.99 27.80 -27.50
N THR A 447 7.80 28.19 -27.05
CA THR A 447 7.59 29.28 -26.09
C THR A 447 6.86 28.80 -24.82
N ALA A 448 7.08 29.47 -23.73
CA ALA A 448 6.35 29.21 -22.48
C ALA A 448 4.83 29.46 -22.64
N ASP A 449 4.41 30.46 -23.44
CA ASP A 449 2.99 30.71 -23.73
C ASP A 449 2.31 29.51 -24.39
N GLY A 450 2.95 28.92 -25.39
CA GLY A 450 2.43 27.74 -26.08
C GLY A 450 2.32 26.54 -25.13
N ARG A 451 3.34 26.28 -24.30
CA ARG A 451 3.32 25.20 -23.29
C ARG A 451 2.22 25.42 -22.25
N MET A 452 2.03 26.67 -21.81
CA MET A 452 0.94 27.03 -20.89
C MET A 452 -0.44 26.85 -21.51
N ALA A 453 -0.60 27.11 -22.81
CA ALA A 453 -1.87 26.86 -23.50
C ALA A 453 -2.24 25.39 -23.50
N ILE A 454 -1.26 24.49 -23.78
CA ILE A 454 -1.47 23.05 -23.73
C ILE A 454 -1.77 22.58 -22.29
N ALA A 455 -1.03 23.07 -21.28
CA ALA A 455 -1.28 22.75 -19.89
C ALA A 455 -2.73 23.10 -19.47
N ARG A 456 -3.23 24.28 -19.88
CA ARG A 456 -4.62 24.67 -19.63
C ARG A 456 -5.62 23.78 -20.36
N LYS A 457 -5.34 23.40 -21.63
CA LYS A 457 -6.18 22.46 -22.41
C LYS A 457 -6.31 21.13 -21.66
N ILE A 458 -5.19 20.55 -21.20
CA ILE A 458 -5.19 19.27 -20.48
C ILE A 458 -5.98 19.37 -19.16
N CYS A 459 -5.76 20.43 -18.35
CA CYS A 459 -6.50 20.63 -17.11
C CYS A 459 -8.01 20.77 -17.34
N ALA A 460 -8.42 21.52 -18.38
CA ALA A 460 -9.83 21.70 -18.69
C ALA A 460 -10.49 20.42 -19.20
N GLU A 461 -9.76 19.58 -19.92
CA GLU A 461 -10.26 18.29 -20.38
C GLU A 461 -10.38 17.31 -19.19
N ALA A 462 -9.36 17.24 -18.33
CA ALA A 462 -9.35 16.40 -17.12
C ALA A 462 -10.55 16.68 -16.19
N GLU A 463 -10.96 17.96 -16.06
CA GLU A 463 -12.11 18.37 -15.27
C GLU A 463 -13.41 17.71 -15.75
N LYS A 464 -13.59 17.48 -17.07
CA LYS A 464 -14.76 16.79 -17.63
C LYS A 464 -14.86 15.33 -17.17
N TYR A 465 -13.73 14.69 -16.89
CA TYR A 465 -13.65 13.34 -16.33
C TYR A 465 -13.76 13.34 -14.78
N GLY A 466 -13.85 14.53 -14.15
CA GLY A 466 -13.87 14.70 -12.71
C GLY A 466 -12.49 14.56 -12.04
N ILE A 467 -11.41 14.63 -12.81
CA ILE A 467 -10.03 14.65 -12.31
C ILE A 467 -9.71 16.06 -11.84
N GLN A 468 -9.31 16.19 -10.57
CA GLN A 468 -9.02 17.49 -9.96
C GLN A 468 -7.59 17.94 -10.26
N LYS A 469 -7.35 19.26 -10.19
CA LYS A 469 -5.99 19.83 -10.42
C LYS A 469 -4.93 19.27 -9.47
N LYS A 470 -5.30 18.87 -8.26
CA LYS A 470 -4.38 18.22 -7.31
C LYS A 470 -3.83 16.89 -7.83
N ASP A 471 -4.54 16.25 -8.75
CA ASP A 471 -4.16 14.97 -9.35
C ASP A 471 -3.51 15.13 -10.72
N ILE A 472 -3.06 16.37 -11.08
CA ILE A 472 -2.37 16.68 -12.33
C ILE A 472 -1.01 17.32 -12.02
N VAL A 473 0.06 16.73 -12.56
CA VAL A 473 1.43 17.26 -12.44
C VAL A 473 1.93 17.60 -13.83
N ILE A 474 2.26 18.87 -14.08
CA ILE A 474 2.63 19.35 -15.41
C ILE A 474 4.11 19.12 -15.67
N ASP A 475 4.43 18.39 -16.74
CA ASP A 475 5.78 18.36 -17.31
C ASP A 475 5.95 19.47 -18.34
N ALA A 476 6.78 20.44 -17.97
CA ALA A 476 7.12 21.56 -18.82
C ALA A 476 8.00 21.18 -20.03
N LEU A 477 8.43 19.94 -20.11
CA LEU A 477 9.34 19.34 -21.10
C LEU A 477 10.72 20.02 -21.18
N CYS A 478 11.74 19.23 -20.95
CA CYS A 478 13.13 19.69 -20.97
C CYS A 478 13.78 19.38 -22.31
N MET A 479 13.96 20.42 -23.14
CA MET A 479 14.66 20.30 -24.43
C MET A 479 16.17 20.45 -24.25
N THR A 480 16.95 19.66 -25.00
CA THR A 480 18.41 19.75 -24.92
C THR A 480 18.94 21.08 -25.45
N ILE A 481 19.82 21.71 -24.65
CA ILE A 481 20.42 23.00 -25.05
C ILE A 481 21.40 22.91 -26.24
N SER A 482 21.80 21.70 -26.61
CA SER A 482 22.62 21.48 -27.80
C SER A 482 21.86 21.72 -29.12
N SER A 483 20.54 21.50 -29.13
CA SER A 483 19.67 21.77 -30.28
C SER A 483 18.82 23.04 -30.08
N GLU A 484 18.42 23.35 -28.86
CA GLU A 484 17.55 24.47 -28.49
C GLU A 484 18.26 25.37 -27.47
N PRO A 485 19.08 26.34 -27.87
CA PRO A 485 19.90 27.16 -26.96
C PRO A 485 19.10 27.91 -25.89
N THR A 486 17.84 28.27 -26.13
CA THR A 486 16.92 28.91 -25.19
C THR A 486 16.03 27.93 -24.45
N GLY A 487 16.13 26.62 -24.71
CA GLY A 487 15.25 25.59 -24.17
C GLY A 487 15.20 25.57 -22.66
N ALA A 488 16.35 25.75 -22.00
CA ALA A 488 16.41 25.83 -20.54
C ALA A 488 15.56 27.00 -19.98
N LEU A 489 15.67 28.20 -20.58
CA LEU A 489 14.93 29.38 -20.13
C LEU A 489 13.42 29.21 -20.33
N VAL A 490 13.00 28.64 -21.48
CA VAL A 490 11.58 28.35 -21.74
C VAL A 490 11.03 27.34 -20.74
N THR A 491 11.77 26.28 -20.43
CA THR A 491 11.37 25.28 -19.44
C THR A 491 11.23 25.89 -18.05
N LEU A 492 12.22 26.64 -17.57
CA LEU A 492 12.21 27.30 -16.27
C LEU A 492 11.04 28.30 -16.13
N GLU A 493 10.79 29.10 -17.17
CA GLU A 493 9.67 30.03 -17.20
C GLU A 493 8.33 29.29 -17.18
N THR A 494 8.19 28.18 -17.91
CA THR A 494 6.98 27.36 -17.91
C THR A 494 6.73 26.76 -16.52
N VAL A 495 7.76 26.19 -15.87
CA VAL A 495 7.68 25.65 -14.50
C VAL A 495 7.17 26.74 -13.55
N ARG A 496 7.77 27.92 -13.56
CA ARG A 496 7.37 29.05 -12.72
C ARG A 496 5.91 29.44 -12.93
N ARG A 497 5.47 29.53 -14.18
CA ARG A 497 4.11 29.96 -14.54
C ARG A 497 3.06 28.90 -14.21
N VAL A 498 3.35 27.61 -14.38
CA VAL A 498 2.46 26.53 -13.97
C VAL A 498 2.16 26.63 -12.47
N ARG A 499 3.18 26.86 -11.65
CA ARG A 499 3.00 27.04 -10.20
C ARG A 499 2.17 28.28 -9.87
N GLN A 500 2.45 29.39 -10.51
CA GLN A 500 1.84 30.69 -10.18
C GLN A 500 0.44 30.88 -10.78
N GLU A 501 0.22 30.43 -12.02
CA GLU A 501 -1.02 30.71 -12.77
C GLU A 501 -2.03 29.54 -12.71
N LEU A 502 -1.57 28.27 -12.68
CA LEU A 502 -2.45 27.11 -12.62
C LEU A 502 -2.59 26.52 -11.22
N GLY A 503 -1.59 26.74 -10.35
CA GLY A 503 -1.53 26.14 -9.03
C GLY A 503 -1.23 24.61 -9.05
N CYS A 504 -0.89 24.05 -10.22
CA CYS A 504 -0.51 22.64 -10.36
C CYS A 504 0.94 22.40 -9.90
N ASN A 505 1.23 21.16 -9.53
CA ASN A 505 2.59 20.69 -9.31
C ASN A 505 3.32 20.48 -10.67
N THR A 506 4.65 20.42 -10.62
CA THR A 506 5.51 20.33 -11.83
C THR A 506 6.49 19.19 -11.71
N ILE A 507 6.81 18.59 -12.85
CA ILE A 507 7.78 17.50 -12.96
C ILE A 507 8.69 17.74 -14.15
N LEU A 508 9.93 17.24 -14.09
CA LEU A 508 10.87 17.28 -15.23
C LEU A 508 11.76 16.04 -15.26
N GLY A 509 11.99 15.50 -16.45
CA GLY A 509 13.13 14.65 -16.77
C GLY A 509 14.40 15.51 -16.90
N VAL A 510 15.04 15.82 -15.79
CA VAL A 510 16.12 16.84 -15.73
C VAL A 510 17.30 16.51 -16.65
N SER A 511 17.65 15.23 -16.76
CA SER A 511 18.81 14.77 -17.52
C SER A 511 18.72 15.05 -19.05
N ASN A 512 17.52 15.37 -19.56
CA ASN A 512 17.29 15.66 -20.97
C ASN A 512 18.01 16.94 -21.44
N ILE A 513 18.21 17.92 -20.55
CA ILE A 513 18.82 19.23 -20.86
C ILE A 513 20.19 19.11 -21.50
N SER A 514 20.93 18.06 -21.21
CA SER A 514 22.34 17.92 -21.59
C SER A 514 22.61 16.84 -22.65
N PHE A 515 21.61 16.32 -23.33
CA PHE A 515 21.85 15.33 -24.39
C PHE A 515 22.83 15.82 -25.43
N GLY A 516 23.81 14.97 -25.78
CA GLY A 516 24.85 15.29 -26.75
C GLY A 516 26.01 16.14 -26.22
N LEU A 517 25.98 16.60 -24.95
CA LEU A 517 27.04 17.39 -24.37
C LEU A 517 28.05 16.49 -23.59
N PRO A 518 29.33 16.88 -23.51
CA PRO A 518 30.29 16.24 -22.65
C PRO A 518 30.04 16.64 -21.19
N GLN A 519 30.48 15.80 -20.23
CA GLN A 519 30.40 16.04 -18.79
C GLN A 519 28.98 16.46 -18.34
N ARG A 520 27.98 15.73 -18.77
CA ARG A 520 26.54 16.00 -18.58
C ARG A 520 26.15 16.31 -17.14
N GLU A 521 26.79 15.66 -16.16
CA GLU A 521 26.46 15.87 -14.74
C GLU A 521 26.63 17.32 -14.27
N ILE A 522 27.62 18.04 -14.83
CA ILE A 522 27.83 19.46 -14.48
C ILE A 522 26.62 20.29 -14.94
N VAL A 523 26.15 20.08 -16.17
CA VAL A 523 25.00 20.80 -16.71
C VAL A 523 23.73 20.40 -15.95
N ASN A 524 23.50 19.08 -15.77
CA ASN A 524 22.32 18.55 -15.10
C ASN A 524 22.17 19.09 -13.68
N SER A 525 23.24 19.03 -12.88
CA SER A 525 23.20 19.45 -11.47
C SER A 525 22.94 20.94 -11.29
N ASN A 526 23.52 21.79 -12.16
CA ASN A 526 23.25 23.24 -12.17
C ASN A 526 21.82 23.53 -12.63
N PHE A 527 21.37 22.92 -13.74
CA PHE A 527 20.02 23.10 -14.23
C PHE A 527 18.97 22.62 -13.23
N PHE A 528 19.24 21.52 -12.51
CA PHE A 528 18.36 21.01 -11.46
C PHE A 528 18.17 22.04 -10.34
N THR A 529 19.24 22.69 -9.88
CA THR A 529 19.16 23.78 -8.89
C THR A 529 18.31 24.94 -9.42
N MET A 530 18.51 25.35 -10.68
CA MET A 530 17.71 26.43 -11.29
C MET A 530 16.24 26.04 -11.42
N ALA A 531 15.94 24.79 -11.74
CA ALA A 531 14.58 24.29 -11.88
C ALA A 531 13.85 24.24 -10.52
N MET A 532 14.50 23.77 -9.46
CA MET A 532 13.95 23.80 -8.09
C MET A 532 13.67 25.26 -7.65
N GLN A 533 14.59 26.19 -7.94
CA GLN A 533 14.38 27.62 -7.65
C GLN A 533 13.23 28.23 -8.46
N SER A 534 12.93 27.68 -9.65
CA SER A 534 11.80 28.12 -10.48
C SER A 534 10.45 27.51 -10.02
N GLY A 535 10.45 26.59 -9.04
CA GLY A 535 9.25 25.97 -8.49
C GLY A 535 9.01 24.51 -8.93
N LEU A 536 10.05 23.79 -9.37
CA LEU A 536 9.97 22.37 -9.66
C LEU A 536 9.64 21.59 -8.37
N THR A 537 8.59 20.76 -8.43
CA THR A 537 8.11 19.98 -7.26
C THR A 537 8.47 18.50 -7.34
N ALA A 538 8.82 17.98 -8.53
CA ALA A 538 9.29 16.62 -8.72
C ALA A 538 10.35 16.54 -9.82
N ALA A 539 11.36 15.71 -9.63
CA ALA A 539 12.46 15.57 -10.58
C ALA A 539 12.75 14.09 -10.87
N ILE A 540 12.65 13.70 -12.13
CA ILE A 540 13.07 12.37 -12.60
C ILE A 540 14.58 12.47 -12.85
N ILE A 541 15.36 11.85 -11.95
CA ILE A 541 16.83 11.90 -11.95
C ILE A 541 17.42 10.56 -11.52
N ASN A 542 18.73 10.42 -11.74
CA ASN A 542 19.49 9.31 -11.18
C ASN A 542 19.92 9.64 -9.72
N PRO A 543 19.33 9.06 -8.68
CA PRO A 543 19.71 9.33 -7.29
C PRO A 543 21.10 8.76 -6.94
N ASN A 544 21.65 7.87 -7.78
CA ASN A 544 23.01 7.36 -7.60
C ASN A 544 24.08 8.37 -8.05
N SER A 545 23.69 9.50 -8.71
CA SER A 545 24.62 10.57 -9.06
C SER A 545 24.86 11.50 -7.88
N ALA A 546 26.07 11.43 -7.32
CA ALA A 546 26.47 12.31 -6.23
C ALA A 546 26.38 13.81 -6.60
N ALA A 547 26.54 14.16 -7.87
CA ALA A 547 26.41 15.57 -8.32
C ALA A 547 24.96 16.06 -8.21
N MET A 548 24.00 15.22 -8.64
CA MET A 548 22.56 15.54 -8.53
C MET A 548 22.13 15.65 -7.08
N MET A 549 22.51 14.67 -6.25
CA MET A 549 22.10 14.66 -4.84
C MET A 549 22.76 15.79 -4.02
N ARG A 550 24.00 16.21 -4.36
CA ARG A 550 24.60 17.44 -3.79
C ARG A 550 23.77 18.67 -4.10
N SER A 551 23.33 18.83 -5.34
CA SER A 551 22.47 19.95 -5.72
C SER A 551 21.16 19.94 -4.94
N TYR A 552 20.55 18.77 -4.78
CA TYR A 552 19.31 18.57 -4.04
C TYR A 552 19.42 18.99 -2.57
N TYR A 553 20.33 18.38 -1.82
CA TYR A 553 20.49 18.70 -0.39
C TYR A 553 20.98 20.14 -0.15
N SER A 554 21.88 20.65 -1.01
CA SER A 554 22.31 22.05 -0.92
C SER A 554 21.16 23.02 -1.17
N TYR A 555 20.30 22.74 -2.17
CA TYR A 555 19.12 23.58 -2.42
C TYR A 555 18.16 23.56 -1.23
N ARG A 556 17.83 22.38 -0.67
CA ARG A 556 16.92 22.26 0.47
C ARG A 556 17.44 23.07 1.68
N ALA A 557 18.71 22.95 1.99
CA ALA A 557 19.33 23.74 3.06
C ALA A 557 19.27 25.25 2.79
N LEU A 558 19.57 25.70 1.56
CA LEU A 558 19.54 27.12 1.16
C LEU A 558 18.12 27.70 1.08
N ALA A 559 17.13 26.86 0.75
CA ALA A 559 15.72 27.25 0.65
C ALA A 559 14.96 27.14 1.99
N ALA A 560 15.64 26.84 3.09
CA ALA A 560 15.07 26.60 4.42
C ALA A 560 14.02 25.47 4.47
N LEU A 561 14.20 24.44 3.63
CA LEU A 561 13.40 23.22 3.61
C LEU A 561 14.02 22.10 4.47
N ASP A 562 15.28 22.27 4.86
CA ASP A 562 16.04 21.36 5.72
C ASP A 562 16.32 22.07 7.04
N GLU A 563 15.56 21.73 8.09
CA GLU A 563 15.65 22.37 9.39
C GLU A 563 17.03 22.13 10.03
N HIS A 564 17.69 23.21 10.37
CA HIS A 564 19.06 23.20 10.94
C HIS A 564 20.09 22.49 10.06
N CYS A 565 19.85 22.33 8.76
CA CYS A 565 20.70 21.59 7.80
C CYS A 565 20.95 20.13 8.21
N GLY A 566 19.99 19.49 8.85
CA GLY A 566 20.11 18.13 9.39
C GLY A 566 20.40 17.12 8.30
N ASP A 567 19.58 17.08 7.26
CA ASP A 567 19.73 16.18 6.13
C ASP A 567 21.02 16.46 5.36
N TYR A 568 21.37 17.74 5.14
CA TYR A 568 22.59 18.13 4.48
C TYR A 568 23.84 17.62 5.23
N ILE A 569 23.87 17.79 6.56
CA ILE A 569 25.00 17.36 7.41
C ILE A 569 25.13 15.84 7.38
N GLU A 570 24.01 15.11 7.49
CA GLU A 570 24.00 13.63 7.44
C GLU A 570 24.54 13.11 6.12
N GLN A 571 24.13 13.71 5.01
CA GLN A 571 24.51 13.26 3.67
C GLN A 571 25.86 13.79 3.21
N ALA A 572 26.40 14.84 3.83
CA ALA A 572 27.66 15.50 3.39
C ALA A 572 28.86 14.55 3.34
N ALA A 573 28.98 13.63 4.30
CA ALA A 573 30.08 12.64 4.31
C ALA A 573 29.98 11.65 3.14
N ARG A 574 28.74 11.20 2.82
CA ARG A 574 28.45 10.29 1.72
C ARG A 574 28.66 10.94 0.35
N LEU A 575 28.36 12.22 0.25
CA LEU A 575 28.42 13.00 -0.98
C LEU A 575 29.75 13.75 -1.17
N ALA A 576 30.75 13.50 -0.30
CA ALA A 576 32.06 14.15 -0.36
C ALA A 576 32.73 13.92 -1.72
N ILE A 577 33.30 15.00 -2.28
CA ILE A 577 34.14 14.90 -3.49
C ILE A 577 35.43 14.20 -3.09
N PRO A 578 35.81 13.08 -3.72
CA PRO A 578 37.10 12.46 -3.45
C PRO A 578 38.22 13.48 -3.66
N LYS A 579 39.01 13.78 -2.62
CA LYS A 579 40.16 14.64 -2.77
C LYS A 579 41.13 13.98 -3.75
N ALA A 580 41.38 14.61 -4.91
CA ALA A 580 42.37 14.17 -5.85
C ALA A 580 43.73 14.16 -5.13
N GLY A 581 44.23 12.94 -4.85
CA GLY A 581 45.64 12.62 -4.54
C GLY A 581 46.30 13.38 -3.40
N ALA A 582 46.19 12.87 -2.18
CA ALA A 582 47.27 12.92 -1.22
C ALA A 582 48.14 11.66 -1.41
N GLY A 583 48.72 11.51 -2.60
CA GLY A 583 49.77 10.58 -2.86
C GLY A 583 51.07 11.20 -2.35
N GLY A 584 51.73 10.52 -1.38
CA GLY A 584 52.90 10.96 -0.67
C GLY A 584 54.01 11.53 -1.52
N ALA A 585 54.41 12.74 -1.20
CA ALA A 585 55.70 13.29 -1.57
C ALA A 585 56.77 12.68 -0.65
N SER A 586 57.56 11.74 -1.19
CA SER A 586 58.89 11.48 -0.65
C SER A 586 59.84 11.30 -1.81
N GLY A 587 60.86 12.17 -1.91
CA GLY A 587 62.08 11.93 -2.62
C GLY A 587 62.37 12.80 -3.82
N ALA A 588 63.07 13.87 -3.61
CA ALA A 588 64.01 14.64 -4.37
C ALA A 588 64.56 14.11 -5.71
N GLY A 589 64.73 15.01 -6.71
CA GLY A 589 65.74 14.83 -7.73
C GLY A 589 65.43 15.44 -9.10
N ALA A 590 65.77 16.70 -9.26
CA ALA A 590 66.41 17.40 -10.36
C ALA A 590 66.15 17.02 -11.86
N ALA A 591 65.81 18.07 -12.60
CA ALA A 591 66.32 18.57 -13.86
C ALA A 591 65.96 17.88 -15.20
N GLY A 592 65.42 18.69 -16.14
CA GLY A 592 65.88 18.61 -17.52
C GLY A 592 64.81 18.60 -18.65
N SER A 593 64.63 19.75 -19.21
CA SER A 593 64.44 20.10 -20.67
C SER A 593 63.39 19.49 -21.56
N ALA A 594 62.56 20.36 -22.03
CA ALA A 594 62.16 20.67 -23.41
C ALA A 594 61.99 19.57 -24.46
N GLY A 595 60.87 19.58 -25.14
CA GLY A 595 60.68 18.90 -26.40
C GLY A 595 59.25 18.92 -26.94
N SER A 596 59.06 19.84 -27.92
CA SER A 596 57.91 20.05 -28.76
C SER A 596 57.48 18.85 -29.59
N GLY A 597 56.17 18.74 -29.90
CA GLY A 597 55.72 17.92 -30.99
C GLY A 597 54.22 17.56 -30.95
N ALA A 598 53.38 18.30 -31.70
CA ALA A 598 52.08 17.84 -32.18
C ALA A 598 52.22 17.26 -33.59
N PRO A 599 51.22 16.75 -34.30
CA PRO A 599 49.97 16.11 -33.93
C PRO A 599 49.75 14.77 -34.68
N ALA A 600 48.78 13.98 -34.33
CA ALA A 600 48.05 13.15 -35.30
C ALA A 600 46.72 12.62 -34.73
N ALA A 601 45.74 12.66 -35.60
CA ALA A 601 44.36 12.23 -35.44
C ALA A 601 44.17 10.72 -35.30
N GLY A 602 43.06 10.35 -34.67
CA GLY A 602 42.39 9.11 -35.04
C GLY A 602 41.87 8.29 -33.89
N ALA A 603 40.61 7.99 -33.99
CA ALA A 603 39.87 6.84 -33.49
C ALA A 603 39.02 7.02 -32.25
N ALA A 604 37.73 6.87 -32.53
CA ALA A 604 36.64 6.67 -31.62
C ALA A 604 36.94 5.58 -30.59
N GLY A 605 36.79 5.92 -29.31
CA GLY A 605 36.80 4.99 -28.20
C GLY A 605 35.62 5.28 -27.29
N ALA A 606 34.71 4.35 -27.23
CA ALA A 606 33.58 4.33 -26.32
C ALA A 606 34.02 4.59 -24.88
N SER A 607 33.59 5.68 -24.30
CA SER A 607 33.78 5.93 -22.87
C SER A 607 32.79 5.06 -22.10
N GLY A 608 33.21 3.88 -21.68
CA GLY A 608 32.58 3.16 -20.61
C GLY A 608 32.69 4.00 -19.32
N SER A 609 31.55 4.38 -18.78
CA SER A 609 31.47 4.92 -17.44
C SER A 609 32.00 3.84 -16.48
N ALA A 610 33.11 4.15 -15.84
CA ALA A 610 33.65 3.32 -14.78
C ALA A 610 32.65 3.25 -13.62
N ASP A 611 32.25 2.03 -13.37
CA ASP A 611 31.48 1.60 -12.22
C ASP A 611 32.38 1.75 -10.98
N THR A 612 32.25 2.87 -10.25
CA THR A 612 32.93 3.06 -8.96
C THR A 612 31.87 3.10 -7.86
N GLY A 613 31.38 1.94 -7.48
CA GLY A 613 30.38 1.80 -6.43
C GLY A 613 30.27 0.37 -5.92
N SER A 614 31.36 -0.37 -5.79
CA SER A 614 31.36 -1.58 -4.97
C SER A 614 32.62 -1.59 -4.12
N GLN A 615 32.47 -1.14 -2.86
CA GLN A 615 33.27 -1.77 -1.83
C GLN A 615 32.87 -3.24 -1.86
N ALA A 616 33.82 -4.13 -2.15
CA ALA A 616 33.63 -5.56 -2.10
C ALA A 616 33.28 -5.96 -0.66
N SER A 617 31.99 -5.97 -0.35
CA SER A 617 31.46 -6.63 0.83
C SER A 617 31.62 -8.13 0.58
N GLY A 618 32.27 -8.84 1.50
CA GLY A 618 32.43 -10.28 1.40
C GLY A 618 31.09 -11.02 1.31
N PRO A 619 31.12 -12.32 0.93
CA PRO A 619 29.89 -13.11 0.82
C PRO A 619 29.01 -13.10 2.10
N GLU A 620 29.61 -12.92 3.28
CA GLU A 620 28.90 -12.78 4.57
C GLU A 620 27.97 -11.57 4.59
N HIS A 621 28.47 -10.41 4.17
CA HIS A 621 27.66 -9.20 4.09
C HIS A 621 26.58 -9.34 3.02
N GLN A 622 26.91 -9.97 1.89
CA GLN A 622 25.95 -10.22 0.83
C GLN A 622 24.78 -11.10 1.31
N LEU A 623 25.05 -12.18 2.05
CA LEU A 623 24.00 -13.03 2.62
C LEU A 623 23.13 -12.25 3.61
N THR A 624 23.75 -11.51 4.54
CA THR A 624 23.04 -10.72 5.55
C THR A 624 22.12 -9.70 4.89
N VAL A 625 22.61 -8.91 3.94
CA VAL A 625 21.81 -7.92 3.21
C VAL A 625 20.72 -8.57 2.37
N SER A 626 21.00 -9.69 1.72
CA SER A 626 19.98 -10.39 0.91
C SER A 626 18.84 -10.91 1.76
N VAL A 627 19.12 -11.41 2.96
CA VAL A 627 18.07 -11.80 3.92
C VAL A 627 17.31 -10.58 4.42
N GLU A 628 17.99 -9.51 4.86
CA GLU A 628 17.35 -8.28 5.31
C GLU A 628 16.41 -7.65 4.25
N ARG A 629 16.76 -7.78 2.96
CA ARG A 629 16.04 -7.19 1.83
C ARG A 629 15.05 -8.14 1.13
N GLY A 630 14.98 -9.39 1.56
CA GLY A 630 14.05 -10.36 0.97
C GLY A 630 14.45 -10.91 -0.40
N LEU A 631 15.74 -10.86 -0.76
CA LEU A 631 16.26 -11.30 -2.07
C LEU A 631 16.58 -12.80 -2.05
N LYS A 632 15.60 -13.63 -2.42
CA LYS A 632 15.63 -15.10 -2.28
C LYS A 632 16.80 -15.76 -3.01
N GLU A 633 16.99 -15.46 -4.30
CA GLU A 633 18.02 -16.09 -5.13
C GLU A 633 19.43 -15.69 -4.69
N GLN A 634 19.61 -14.41 -4.34
CA GLN A 634 20.89 -13.93 -3.84
C GLN A 634 21.22 -14.53 -2.47
N ALA A 635 20.26 -14.65 -1.58
CA ALA A 635 20.44 -15.28 -0.28
C ALA A 635 20.86 -16.75 -0.44
N ALA A 636 20.18 -17.50 -1.31
CA ALA A 636 20.55 -18.87 -1.65
C ALA A 636 21.95 -18.97 -2.26
N SER A 637 22.27 -18.11 -3.24
CA SER A 637 23.57 -18.06 -3.91
C SER A 637 24.71 -17.71 -2.94
N ALA A 638 24.51 -16.65 -2.13
CA ALA A 638 25.52 -16.22 -1.14
C ALA A 638 25.76 -17.28 -0.06
N ALA A 639 24.71 -17.96 0.40
CA ALA A 639 24.84 -19.11 1.30
C ALA A 639 25.66 -20.23 0.68
N GLY A 640 25.41 -20.58 -0.59
CA GLY A 640 26.19 -21.59 -1.34
C GLY A 640 27.66 -21.22 -1.51
N GLU A 641 27.99 -19.95 -1.72
CA GLU A 641 29.38 -19.48 -1.78
C GLU A 641 30.06 -19.55 -0.41
N LEU A 642 29.38 -19.15 0.66
CA LEU A 642 29.92 -19.21 2.03
C LEU A 642 30.21 -20.65 2.48
N LEU A 643 29.37 -21.60 2.15
CA LEU A 643 29.54 -23.01 2.48
C LEU A 643 30.76 -23.67 1.83
N LYS A 644 31.40 -23.02 0.86
CA LYS A 644 32.68 -23.46 0.31
C LYS A 644 33.87 -23.18 1.24
N THR A 645 33.72 -22.22 2.17
CA THR A 645 34.81 -21.72 3.02
C THR A 645 34.46 -21.70 4.50
N MET A 646 33.20 -21.82 4.88
CA MET A 646 32.69 -21.79 6.25
C MET A 646 31.81 -23.01 6.52
N ASP A 647 31.79 -23.45 7.76
CA ASP A 647 30.82 -24.48 8.19
C ASP A 647 29.39 -23.93 8.30
N SER A 648 28.44 -24.82 8.14
CA SER A 648 27.00 -24.47 8.11
C SER A 648 26.52 -23.72 9.36
N LEU A 649 26.97 -24.10 10.54
CA LEU A 649 26.56 -23.46 11.80
C LEU A 649 27.13 -22.05 11.93
N THR A 650 28.36 -21.82 11.45
CA THR A 650 28.95 -20.48 11.43
C THR A 650 28.20 -19.56 10.47
N VAL A 651 27.82 -20.03 9.27
CA VAL A 651 27.01 -19.24 8.32
C VAL A 651 25.65 -18.84 8.96
N ILE A 652 24.97 -19.77 9.63
CA ILE A 652 23.72 -19.50 10.32
C ILE A 652 23.89 -18.44 11.41
N ASN A 653 24.87 -18.66 12.31
CA ASN A 653 25.05 -17.84 13.51
C ASN A 653 25.61 -16.43 13.19
N SER A 654 26.46 -16.31 12.18
CA SER A 654 27.16 -15.05 11.88
C SER A 654 26.44 -14.19 10.86
N CYS A 655 25.62 -14.77 9.97
CA CYS A 655 24.97 -14.03 8.88
C CYS A 655 23.44 -14.05 9.01
N MET A 656 22.81 -15.23 9.16
CA MET A 656 21.37 -15.36 9.07
C MET A 656 20.65 -14.90 10.33
N ILE A 657 21.10 -15.35 11.52
CA ILE A 657 20.47 -14.95 12.79
C ILE A 657 20.57 -13.44 13.01
N PRO A 658 21.73 -12.77 12.82
CA PRO A 658 21.83 -11.33 12.95
C PRO A 658 20.92 -10.56 11.96
N ALA A 659 20.78 -11.03 10.73
CA ALA A 659 19.88 -10.43 9.74
C ALA A 659 18.42 -10.51 10.19
N LEU A 660 17.95 -11.70 10.58
CA LEU A 660 16.58 -11.91 11.06
C LEU A 660 16.31 -11.15 12.36
N ASP A 661 17.25 -11.09 13.29
CA ASP A 661 17.13 -10.32 14.54
C ASP A 661 16.98 -8.80 14.27
N LYS A 662 17.74 -8.28 13.29
CA LYS A 662 17.64 -6.88 12.87
C LYS A 662 16.27 -6.57 12.26
N VAL A 663 15.78 -7.43 11.38
CA VAL A 663 14.43 -7.29 10.77
C VAL A 663 13.36 -7.41 11.84
N GLY A 664 13.45 -8.36 12.77
CA GLY A 664 12.53 -8.54 13.88
C GLY A 664 12.48 -7.31 14.80
N LYS A 665 13.63 -6.76 15.19
CA LYS A 665 13.70 -5.52 15.98
C LYS A 665 13.14 -4.32 15.22
N GLY A 666 13.37 -4.23 13.91
CA GLY A 666 12.78 -3.22 13.06
C GLY A 666 11.26 -3.31 13.03
N PHE A 667 10.72 -4.53 12.98
CA PHE A 667 9.28 -4.77 13.04
C PHE A 667 8.68 -4.36 14.40
N GLU A 668 9.32 -4.73 15.52
CA GLU A 668 8.89 -4.28 16.85
C GLU A 668 8.93 -2.76 17.01
N ALA A 669 9.94 -2.11 16.44
CA ALA A 669 10.09 -0.65 16.45
C ALA A 669 9.14 0.06 15.48
N GLY A 670 8.48 -0.68 14.56
CA GLY A 670 7.62 -0.11 13.53
C GLY A 670 8.37 0.55 12.37
N THR A 671 9.64 0.22 12.18
CA THR A 671 10.50 0.67 11.06
C THR A 671 10.59 -0.37 9.94
N VAL A 672 10.20 -1.61 10.19
CA VAL A 672 10.01 -2.69 9.21
C VAL A 672 8.55 -3.10 9.27
N PHE A 673 7.91 -3.31 8.13
CA PHE A 673 6.50 -3.69 8.06
C PHE A 673 6.34 -5.17 7.70
N LEU A 674 5.11 -5.67 7.87
CA LEU A 674 4.80 -7.08 7.67
C LEU A 674 5.27 -7.64 6.31
N PRO A 675 5.12 -6.94 5.17
CA PRO A 675 5.61 -7.43 3.89
C PRO A 675 7.11 -7.71 3.88
N GLN A 676 7.91 -6.77 4.39
CA GLN A 676 9.37 -6.91 4.47
C GLN A 676 9.79 -8.05 5.39
N LEU A 677 9.09 -8.20 6.53
CA LEU A 677 9.32 -9.31 7.46
C LEU A 677 9.09 -10.65 6.76
N LEU A 678 7.99 -10.80 6.01
CA LEU A 678 7.65 -12.01 5.28
C LEU A 678 8.67 -12.30 4.15
N MET A 679 9.05 -11.28 3.39
CA MET A 679 10.03 -11.41 2.31
C MET A 679 11.43 -11.79 2.84
N SER A 680 11.84 -11.18 3.96
CA SER A 680 13.08 -11.54 4.67
C SER A 680 13.03 -12.99 5.14
N ALA A 681 11.91 -13.45 5.68
CA ALA A 681 11.72 -14.83 6.12
C ALA A 681 11.80 -15.81 4.94
N GLU A 682 11.23 -15.49 3.79
CA GLU A 682 11.31 -16.31 2.58
C GLU A 682 12.73 -16.36 2.00
N ALA A 683 13.48 -15.25 2.01
CA ALA A 683 14.87 -15.21 1.61
C ALA A 683 15.75 -16.06 2.54
N ALA A 684 15.52 -15.96 3.85
CA ALA A 684 16.19 -16.80 4.84
C ALA A 684 15.88 -18.28 4.63
N LYS A 685 14.62 -18.63 4.33
CA LYS A 685 14.23 -20.02 4.03
C LYS A 685 14.97 -20.55 2.81
N SER A 686 15.09 -19.78 1.72
CA SER A 686 15.84 -20.18 0.53
C SER A 686 17.32 -20.44 0.84
N ALA A 687 17.97 -19.58 1.63
CA ALA A 687 19.34 -19.77 2.09
C ALA A 687 19.46 -21.02 2.99
N PHE A 688 18.49 -21.22 3.90
CA PHE A 688 18.44 -22.39 4.80
C PHE A 688 18.31 -23.71 4.04
N GLU A 689 17.55 -23.77 2.97
CA GLU A 689 17.43 -24.97 2.12
C GLU A 689 18.78 -25.35 1.52
N VAL A 690 19.58 -24.37 1.06
CA VAL A 690 20.94 -24.61 0.56
C VAL A 690 21.84 -25.14 1.67
N ILE A 691 21.82 -24.53 2.85
CA ILE A 691 22.60 -24.94 4.02
C ILE A 691 22.21 -26.34 4.48
N LYS A 692 20.90 -26.64 4.55
CA LYS A 692 20.37 -27.94 4.95
C LYS A 692 20.82 -29.05 3.98
N ASN A 693 20.74 -28.82 2.69
CA ASN A 693 21.17 -29.78 1.66
C ASN A 693 22.69 -30.07 1.81
N GLN A 694 23.48 -29.07 2.17
CA GLN A 694 24.92 -29.26 2.45
C GLN A 694 25.14 -30.05 3.74
N MET A 695 24.40 -29.76 4.83
CA MET A 695 24.49 -30.51 6.10
C MET A 695 24.06 -31.98 5.93
N GLU A 696 23.02 -32.26 5.16
CA GLU A 696 22.60 -33.62 4.85
C GLU A 696 23.65 -34.38 4.03
N SER A 697 24.33 -33.71 3.09
CA SER A 697 25.39 -34.29 2.26
C SER A 697 26.70 -34.52 3.02
N SER A 698 26.98 -33.68 4.03
CA SER A 698 28.21 -33.78 4.87
C SER A 698 28.07 -34.68 6.10
N GLY A 699 26.83 -35.16 6.39
CA GLY A 699 26.55 -35.99 7.56
C GLY A 699 26.47 -35.21 8.88
N GLU A 700 26.43 -33.89 8.84
CA GLU A 700 26.23 -32.97 9.95
C GLU A 700 24.74 -32.69 10.21
N ALA A 701 23.95 -33.71 10.55
CA ALA A 701 22.55 -33.49 10.89
C ALA A 701 22.46 -32.74 12.24
N GLY A 702 22.08 -31.46 12.17
CA GLY A 702 21.78 -30.66 13.36
C GLY A 702 20.60 -31.25 14.16
N GLU A 703 20.66 -31.18 15.49
CA GLU A 703 19.53 -31.54 16.33
C GLU A 703 18.32 -30.67 15.99
N LYS A 704 17.21 -31.30 15.57
CA LYS A 704 15.92 -30.61 15.42
C LYS A 704 15.51 -30.05 16.78
N LYS A 705 15.13 -28.76 16.82
CA LYS A 705 14.53 -28.17 18.00
C LYS A 705 13.16 -28.83 18.29
N ASP A 706 12.61 -28.54 19.48
CA ASP A 706 11.32 -29.07 19.92
C ASP A 706 10.20 -28.79 18.91
N LYS A 707 9.21 -29.67 18.86
CA LYS A 707 8.00 -29.49 18.06
C LYS A 707 7.07 -28.44 18.67
N ILE A 708 6.42 -27.67 17.82
CA ILE A 708 5.39 -26.69 18.20
C ILE A 708 4.14 -26.95 17.36
N VAL A 709 2.96 -27.01 18.02
CA VAL A 709 1.67 -27.05 17.31
C VAL A 709 1.16 -25.63 17.12
N LEU A 710 0.72 -25.30 15.92
CA LEU A 710 0.01 -24.06 15.62
C LEU A 710 -1.38 -24.37 15.03
N ALA A 711 -2.40 -23.65 15.49
CA ALA A 711 -3.75 -23.78 14.96
C ALA A 711 -4.54 -22.46 15.04
N THR A 712 -5.37 -22.18 14.05
CA THR A 712 -6.45 -21.19 14.15
C THR A 712 -7.68 -21.93 14.67
N VAL A 713 -8.25 -21.42 15.76
CA VAL A 713 -9.28 -22.13 16.53
C VAL A 713 -10.61 -22.27 15.78
N LYS A 714 -11.47 -23.17 16.25
CA LYS A 714 -12.80 -23.46 15.70
C LYS A 714 -13.64 -22.18 15.51
N GLY A 715 -14.20 -22.03 14.32
CA GLY A 715 -15.02 -20.91 13.91
C GLY A 715 -14.22 -19.72 13.36
N ASP A 716 -12.89 -19.75 13.44
CA ASP A 716 -12.03 -18.71 12.89
C ASP A 716 -11.28 -19.21 11.66
N ILE A 717 -11.35 -18.44 10.57
CA ILE A 717 -10.65 -18.75 9.31
C ILE A 717 -9.49 -17.78 9.05
N HIS A 718 -9.34 -16.77 9.91
CA HIS A 718 -8.30 -15.76 9.78
C HIS A 718 -6.98 -16.32 10.30
N ASP A 719 -6.18 -16.89 9.42
CA ASP A 719 -4.94 -17.58 9.78
C ASP A 719 -3.66 -16.78 9.49
N ILE A 720 -3.78 -15.52 9.09
CA ILE A 720 -2.66 -14.64 8.76
C ILE A 720 -1.67 -14.57 9.92
N GLY A 721 -2.13 -14.23 11.13
CA GLY A 721 -1.27 -14.14 12.31
C GLY A 721 -0.57 -15.45 12.63
N LYS A 722 -1.28 -16.57 12.51
CA LYS A 722 -0.73 -17.92 12.68
C LYS A 722 0.36 -18.23 11.66
N ASN A 723 0.12 -17.91 10.39
CA ASN A 723 1.06 -18.18 9.30
C ASN A 723 2.34 -17.36 9.44
N ILE A 724 2.26 -16.12 9.90
CA ILE A 724 3.42 -15.29 10.23
C ILE A 724 4.26 -15.95 11.34
N VAL A 725 3.62 -16.34 12.43
CA VAL A 725 4.29 -17.01 13.56
C VAL A 725 4.91 -18.33 13.12
N LYS A 726 4.21 -19.11 12.26
CA LYS A 726 4.74 -20.33 11.67
C LYS A 726 6.06 -20.08 10.92
N VAL A 727 6.06 -19.14 9.97
CA VAL A 727 7.24 -18.83 9.16
C VAL A 727 8.42 -18.40 10.05
N LEU A 728 8.18 -17.57 11.06
CA LEU A 728 9.21 -17.17 12.01
C LEU A 728 9.78 -18.35 12.80
N LEU A 729 8.92 -19.23 13.33
CA LEU A 729 9.36 -20.40 14.10
C LEU A 729 10.13 -21.40 13.25
N GLU A 730 9.67 -21.67 12.01
CA GLU A 730 10.38 -22.51 11.05
C GLU A 730 11.77 -21.94 10.73
N ASN A 731 11.92 -20.61 10.60
CA ASN A 731 13.21 -19.95 10.41
C ASN A 731 14.15 -20.06 11.63
N TYR A 732 13.59 -20.17 12.83
CA TYR A 732 14.37 -20.48 14.03
C TYR A 732 14.60 -21.98 14.24
N SER A 733 14.37 -22.80 13.22
CA SER A 733 14.60 -24.26 13.20
C SER A 733 13.72 -25.06 14.14
N TYR A 734 12.53 -24.56 14.52
CA TYR A 734 11.52 -25.33 15.19
C TYR A 734 10.77 -26.23 14.18
N ASP A 735 10.37 -27.42 14.64
CA ASP A 735 9.52 -28.32 13.85
C ASP A 735 8.05 -27.92 14.07
N VAL A 736 7.47 -27.12 13.15
CA VAL A 736 6.12 -26.58 13.31
C VAL A 736 5.08 -27.51 12.71
N LEU A 737 4.20 -28.05 13.52
CA LEU A 737 3.03 -28.78 13.12
C LEU A 737 1.84 -27.82 12.98
N ASP A 738 1.60 -27.35 11.77
CA ASP A 738 0.48 -26.48 11.45
C ASP A 738 -0.78 -27.28 11.18
N LEU A 739 -1.79 -27.15 12.06
CA LEU A 739 -3.06 -27.86 11.92
C LEU A 739 -4.06 -27.11 11.02
N GLY A 740 -3.71 -25.93 10.54
CA GLY A 740 -4.56 -25.12 9.67
C GLY A 740 -5.50 -24.20 10.43
N LYS A 741 -6.66 -23.95 9.82
CA LYS A 741 -7.70 -23.03 10.32
C LYS A 741 -9.00 -23.79 10.63
N ASP A 742 -9.88 -23.16 11.42
CA ASP A 742 -11.17 -23.75 11.86
C ASP A 742 -10.98 -25.12 12.55
N VAL A 743 -9.93 -25.24 13.38
CA VAL A 743 -9.55 -26.52 14.00
C VAL A 743 -10.29 -26.71 15.31
N ALA A 744 -10.99 -27.85 15.42
CA ALA A 744 -11.73 -28.21 16.65
C ALA A 744 -10.77 -28.39 17.84
N PRO A 745 -11.16 -27.99 19.07
CA PRO A 745 -10.35 -28.15 20.28
C PRO A 745 -9.83 -29.57 20.47
N GLU A 746 -10.68 -30.58 20.23
CA GLU A 746 -10.35 -32.00 20.39
C GLU A 746 -9.21 -32.42 19.43
N ALA A 747 -9.22 -31.92 18.19
CA ALA A 747 -8.20 -32.23 17.19
C ALA A 747 -6.84 -31.59 17.56
N ILE A 748 -6.85 -30.38 18.13
CA ILE A 748 -5.63 -29.71 18.62
C ILE A 748 -5.03 -30.50 19.79
N VAL A 749 -5.86 -30.93 20.73
CA VAL A 749 -5.45 -31.72 21.90
C VAL A 749 -4.91 -33.10 21.47
N GLU A 750 -5.61 -33.80 20.56
CA GLU A 750 -5.20 -35.10 20.05
C GLU A 750 -3.82 -35.04 19.35
N GLU A 751 -3.61 -34.08 18.45
CA GLU A 751 -2.34 -33.94 17.75
C GLU A 751 -1.20 -33.47 18.69
N THR A 752 -1.52 -32.66 19.71
CA THR A 752 -0.57 -32.25 20.75
C THR A 752 -0.08 -33.47 21.56
N ILE A 753 -0.99 -34.33 21.98
CA ILE A 753 -0.67 -35.55 22.76
C ILE A 753 0.08 -36.55 21.88
N LYS A 754 -0.42 -36.83 20.68
CA LYS A 754 0.15 -37.81 19.74
C LYS A 754 1.60 -37.45 19.38
N ASN A 755 1.93 -36.18 19.22
CA ASN A 755 3.26 -35.70 18.86
C ASN A 755 4.13 -35.34 20.06
N HIS A 756 3.66 -35.52 21.30
CA HIS A 756 4.33 -35.15 22.55
C HIS A 756 4.81 -33.69 22.59
N VAL A 757 3.99 -32.78 22.06
CA VAL A 757 4.31 -31.37 21.95
C VAL A 757 4.10 -30.64 23.28
N ARG A 758 5.04 -29.77 23.63
CA ARG A 758 5.04 -29.02 24.91
C ARG A 758 4.56 -27.56 24.75
N LEU A 759 4.52 -27.05 23.53
CA LEU A 759 4.14 -25.68 23.22
C LEU A 759 3.10 -25.66 22.11
N VAL A 760 1.94 -25.06 22.39
CA VAL A 760 0.84 -24.91 21.45
C VAL A 760 0.55 -23.43 21.27
N GLY A 761 0.56 -22.95 20.02
CA GLY A 761 0.15 -21.60 19.64
C GLY A 761 -1.27 -21.62 19.07
N LEU A 762 -2.15 -20.80 19.62
CA LEU A 762 -3.53 -20.65 19.18
C LEU A 762 -3.72 -19.26 18.59
N SER A 763 -4.41 -19.16 17.44
CA SER A 763 -4.75 -17.91 16.78
C SER A 763 -6.26 -17.73 16.72
N ALA A 764 -6.75 -16.52 16.99
CA ALA A 764 -8.12 -16.08 16.79
C ALA A 764 -8.12 -14.58 16.50
N LEU A 765 -8.82 -14.16 15.45
CA LEU A 765 -9.00 -12.75 15.10
C LEU A 765 -10.35 -12.21 15.59
N MET A 766 -11.40 -13.03 15.44
CA MET A 766 -12.74 -12.61 15.81
C MET A 766 -12.97 -12.76 17.32
N THR A 767 -13.60 -11.77 17.94
CA THR A 767 -14.01 -11.84 19.35
C THR A 767 -14.97 -13.00 19.62
N THR A 768 -15.75 -13.39 18.62
CA THR A 768 -16.68 -14.54 18.66
C THR A 768 -15.99 -15.88 18.79
N THR A 769 -14.70 -15.99 18.43
CA THR A 769 -13.92 -17.24 18.44
C THR A 769 -12.97 -17.36 19.64
N VAL A 770 -12.81 -16.29 20.44
CA VAL A 770 -12.05 -16.34 21.71
C VAL A 770 -12.54 -17.44 22.67
N PRO A 771 -13.85 -17.70 22.83
CA PRO A 771 -14.32 -18.83 23.62
C PRO A 771 -13.81 -20.20 23.17
N SER A 772 -13.62 -20.40 21.86
CA SER A 772 -13.01 -21.64 21.32
C SER A 772 -11.54 -21.77 21.72
N MET A 773 -10.81 -20.65 21.82
CA MET A 773 -9.44 -20.62 22.35
C MET A 773 -9.41 -21.00 23.82
N GLU A 774 -10.30 -20.44 24.65
CA GLU A 774 -10.42 -20.78 26.07
C GLU A 774 -10.77 -22.26 26.29
N GLU A 775 -11.68 -22.82 25.47
CA GLU A 775 -12.06 -24.23 25.55
C GLU A 775 -10.87 -25.13 25.19
N THR A 776 -10.12 -24.79 24.13
CA THR A 776 -8.90 -25.52 23.76
C THR A 776 -7.88 -25.50 24.90
N ILE A 777 -7.66 -24.35 25.55
CA ILE A 777 -6.74 -24.23 26.69
C ILE A 777 -7.20 -25.07 27.87
N LYS A 778 -8.51 -25.15 28.16
CA LYS A 778 -9.07 -26.00 29.24
C LYS A 778 -8.83 -27.48 28.97
N GLN A 779 -9.00 -27.92 27.73
CA GLN A 779 -8.77 -29.31 27.33
C GLN A 779 -7.30 -29.69 27.29
N LEU A 780 -6.39 -28.76 27.02
CA LEU A 780 -4.93 -28.95 27.06
C LEU A 780 -4.38 -29.05 28.50
N ARG A 781 -5.06 -28.45 29.50
CA ARG A 781 -4.72 -28.52 30.92
C ARG A 781 -5.26 -29.79 31.58
#